data_d4a37fe7899a460e387ed60dfa053094
#
_entry.id   d4a37fe7899a460e387ed60dfa053094
#
_cell.length_a   1.000
_cell.length_b   1.000
_cell.length_c   1.000
_cell.angle_alpha   90.00
_cell.angle_beta   90.00
_cell.angle_gamma   90.00
#
_symmetry.space_group_name_H-M   'P 1'
#
loop_
_entity.id
_entity.type
_entity.pdbx_description
1 polymer ?
#
loop_
_entity_poly.entity_id
_entity_poly.type
_entity_poly.pdbx_seq_one_letter_code
_entity_poly.pdbx_strand_id
1 'polypeptide(L)'
;MARRSTKTPPPDDSYEERILDIDVVDEMQGSFLEYAYSVIYSRALPDARDGLKPVHRRIVYQMSEMGLRPERGYVKCARVVGEVMGKLHPHGDASIYDALVRMAQPFSMRVPLVDGHGNFGSLGNDDPPAAMRYTECRMAEATSLMTDSIDEDTVDFNPNYDGQEQEPVALPAAFPNLLVNGASGIAVGMATNMPPHNLREVIAAARHLIRYPNADLDALMKHVPGPDLPTGGRIVGLPGIRDAYETGRGTFKMRATVAVETVTARRKGLVVTQLPFTVGPEKVIAKIKDLVGSKKLQGIADVKDLTDRQHGLRLVIEIKNGFVPEAVLEQLYKLTPMEESFGINNVALVDGQPLTLGLKELLEVYLDHRFTVVRRRSEFRRGKKRDRLHLVEGLLTALLDIDEVIRLIRSSENSAQAKQRLMEQFSLSEVQTQYILDTPLRRLTKFDRIELETEKDRLNAEIEELTRILDSDAELRKLVSSELATVAKKFGTDRRTDLLEAGGTPVATVPLQVADDPCRVLLSSTGLLARTANGEPFTEDAGAERVKHDVIVSAVPGTARGEVGAVTSAGRLLRLNVIDLPQLPESMPTPNLAGGAPLAEFVSLEDDETVVCLTTLDESSPGLAIGTAQGVVKRVVPDYPSHKEELEVITLKEGDRIVGAVELRTGDEDLIFISDDAQLLRFQASVVRPQGRAAGGMAGIKLTEDAKVISFTAVDPAAEAVVFTVAGSRGTLDDSVQTTAKLTPFDQYPRKGRATGGVRCQRFLKGEDCLSLAWAGPVPALAAQKNGTPVDLPEIDPRRDGSGVSLAKTVWVVAGPV
;
A
#
# COMPACT_ATOMS: atom_id res chain seq x y z
N MET A 1 44.99 4.42 -70.34
CA MET A 1 43.58 4.58 -70.69
C MET A 1 43.01 5.69 -69.79
N ALA A 2 42.78 6.87 -70.34
CA ALA A 2 42.31 8.05 -69.62
C ALA A 2 40.79 7.97 -69.42
N ARG A 3 40.32 8.05 -68.19
CA ARG A 3 38.89 8.23 -67.81
C ARG A 3 38.43 9.60 -68.31
N ARG A 4 37.49 9.61 -69.23
CA ARG A 4 36.71 10.82 -69.59
C ARG A 4 35.80 11.17 -68.39
N SER A 5 36.00 12.32 -67.78
CA SER A 5 35.08 12.95 -66.87
C SER A 5 33.92 13.49 -67.69
N THR A 6 32.75 12.91 -67.49
CA THR A 6 31.49 13.53 -67.93
C THR A 6 31.18 14.68 -66.97
N LYS A 7 31.42 15.93 -67.41
CA LYS A 7 30.90 17.14 -66.75
C LYS A 7 29.39 17.13 -66.89
N THR A 8 28.70 17.00 -65.74
CA THR A 8 27.29 17.32 -65.61
C THR A 8 27.06 18.78 -66.01
N PRO A 9 26.14 19.12 -66.89
CA PRO A 9 25.84 20.52 -67.19
C PRO A 9 25.40 21.23 -65.89
N PRO A 10 25.71 22.52 -65.73
CA PRO A 10 25.20 23.32 -64.64
C PRO A 10 23.66 23.30 -64.68
N PRO A 11 22.99 23.38 -63.49
CA PRO A 11 21.53 23.52 -63.44
C PRO A 11 21.11 24.73 -64.25
N ASP A 12 20.00 24.56 -64.98
CA ASP A 12 19.40 25.62 -65.74
C ASP A 12 19.00 26.75 -64.77
N ASP A 13 19.66 27.94 -64.90
CA ASP A 13 19.44 29.13 -64.06
C ASP A 13 18.13 29.89 -64.47
N SER A 14 17.15 29.21 -65.07
CA SER A 14 15.88 29.82 -65.46
C SER A 14 14.78 29.73 -64.36
N TYR A 15 15.19 29.53 -63.13
CA TYR A 15 14.26 29.61 -61.97
C TYR A 15 13.99 31.11 -61.65
N GLU A 16 12.86 31.65 -62.09
CA GLU A 16 12.39 32.97 -61.66
C GLU A 16 11.85 32.85 -60.24
N GLU A 17 12.65 33.31 -59.30
CA GLU A 17 12.25 33.42 -57.92
C GLU A 17 11.07 34.40 -57.80
N ARG A 18 9.91 33.94 -57.41
CA ARG A 18 8.74 34.80 -57.17
C ARG A 18 8.72 35.18 -55.67
N ILE A 19 9.33 36.27 -55.33
CA ILE A 19 9.28 36.86 -53.99
C ILE A 19 7.94 37.55 -53.83
N LEU A 20 7.14 37.13 -52.81
CA LEU A 20 5.92 37.79 -52.37
C LEU A 20 6.19 38.44 -51.03
N ASP A 21 5.97 39.71 -50.92
CA ASP A 21 5.98 40.41 -49.64
C ASP A 21 4.75 40.07 -48.85
N ILE A 22 4.93 39.42 -47.66
CA ILE A 22 3.85 39.08 -46.74
C ILE A 22 4.15 39.82 -45.43
N ASP A 23 3.12 40.47 -44.86
CA ASP A 23 3.25 41.06 -43.52
C ASP A 23 3.50 39.96 -42.49
N VAL A 24 4.44 40.18 -41.60
CA VAL A 24 4.83 39.22 -40.55
C VAL A 24 3.64 38.87 -39.65
N VAL A 25 2.75 39.82 -39.39
CA VAL A 25 1.57 39.60 -38.54
C VAL A 25 0.58 38.67 -39.26
N ASP A 26 0.35 38.86 -40.56
CA ASP A 26 -0.55 38.00 -41.33
C ASP A 26 -0.01 36.58 -41.47
N GLU A 27 1.31 36.44 -41.74
CA GLU A 27 1.95 35.14 -41.80
C GLU A 27 1.90 34.42 -40.45
N MET A 28 2.24 35.12 -39.36
CA MET A 28 2.17 34.52 -38.02
C MET A 28 0.75 34.13 -37.63
N GLN A 29 -0.26 34.95 -37.97
CA GLN A 29 -1.66 34.59 -37.70
C GLN A 29 -2.11 33.37 -38.51
N GLY A 30 -1.78 33.33 -39.80
CA GLY A 30 -2.08 32.18 -40.66
C GLY A 30 -1.42 30.88 -40.15
N SER A 31 -0.11 30.92 -39.97
CA SER A 31 0.64 29.75 -39.47
C SER A 31 0.21 29.29 -38.08
N PHE A 32 -0.12 30.24 -37.18
CA PHE A 32 -0.62 29.88 -35.84
C PHE A 32 -2.01 29.23 -35.89
N LEU A 33 -2.92 29.71 -36.76
CA LEU A 33 -4.23 29.10 -36.96
C LEU A 33 -4.12 27.69 -37.55
N GLU A 34 -3.27 27.48 -38.55
CA GLU A 34 -3.01 26.15 -39.12
C GLU A 34 -2.41 25.20 -38.07
N TYR A 35 -1.43 25.68 -37.30
CA TYR A 35 -0.87 24.89 -36.17
C TYR A 35 -1.92 24.55 -35.13
N ALA A 36 -2.74 25.55 -34.69
CA ALA A 36 -3.79 25.34 -33.72
C ALA A 36 -4.83 24.31 -34.23
N TYR A 37 -5.24 24.43 -35.48
CA TYR A 37 -6.12 23.48 -36.14
C TYR A 37 -5.54 22.07 -36.14
N SER A 38 -4.29 21.91 -36.58
CA SER A 38 -3.60 20.63 -36.60
C SER A 38 -3.50 19.99 -35.19
N VAL A 39 -3.17 20.78 -34.15
CA VAL A 39 -3.04 20.29 -32.77
C VAL A 39 -4.41 19.86 -32.22
N ILE A 40 -5.48 20.59 -32.50
CA ILE A 40 -6.83 20.27 -32.04
C ILE A 40 -7.33 18.97 -32.69
N TYR A 41 -7.30 18.90 -34.02
CA TYR A 41 -7.95 17.83 -34.78
C TYR A 41 -7.09 16.57 -34.96
N SER A 42 -5.77 16.73 -35.06
CA SER A 42 -4.89 15.63 -35.45
C SER A 42 -3.90 15.18 -34.36
N ARG A 43 -3.96 15.76 -33.13
CA ARG A 43 -2.98 15.42 -32.10
C ARG A 43 -3.52 15.27 -30.69
N ALA A 44 -4.21 16.30 -30.17
CA ALA A 44 -4.43 16.40 -28.73
C ALA A 44 -5.74 15.80 -28.23
N LEU A 45 -6.81 15.94 -29.02
CA LEU A 45 -8.15 15.53 -28.62
C LEU A 45 -8.50 14.12 -29.11
N PRO A 46 -9.21 13.32 -28.28
CA PRO A 46 -9.74 12.03 -28.68
C PRO A 46 -11.02 12.20 -29.50
N ASP A 47 -11.29 11.25 -30.39
CA ASP A 47 -12.60 11.12 -31.04
C ASP A 47 -13.60 10.48 -30.07
N ALA A 48 -14.79 11.03 -29.95
CA ALA A 48 -15.79 10.56 -28.99
C ALA A 48 -16.32 9.15 -29.31
N ARG A 49 -16.23 8.72 -30.58
CA ARG A 49 -16.71 7.41 -31.07
C ARG A 49 -15.86 6.25 -30.56
N ASP A 50 -14.52 6.34 -30.69
CA ASP A 50 -13.60 5.25 -30.31
C ASP A 50 -12.70 5.59 -29.10
N GLY A 51 -12.71 6.84 -28.64
CA GLY A 51 -11.95 7.32 -27.50
C GLY A 51 -10.45 7.41 -27.74
N LEU A 52 -9.99 7.41 -28.98
CA LEU A 52 -8.59 7.40 -29.33
C LEU A 52 -8.14 8.72 -29.95
N LYS A 53 -6.91 9.12 -29.61
CA LYS A 53 -6.19 10.13 -30.38
C LYS A 53 -5.66 9.49 -31.68
N PRO A 54 -5.33 10.29 -32.70
CA PRO A 54 -4.82 9.75 -33.97
C PRO A 54 -3.63 8.79 -33.79
N VAL A 55 -2.65 9.13 -32.95
CA VAL A 55 -1.48 8.25 -32.71
C VAL A 55 -1.89 6.89 -32.13
N HIS A 56 -2.80 6.87 -31.15
CA HIS A 56 -3.28 5.62 -30.56
C HIS A 56 -4.06 4.77 -31.56
N ARG A 57 -4.94 5.39 -32.33
CA ARG A 57 -5.72 4.73 -33.39
C ARG A 57 -4.82 4.09 -34.43
N ARG A 58 -3.82 4.83 -34.91
CA ARG A 58 -2.82 4.34 -35.87
C ARG A 58 -2.00 3.18 -35.32
N ILE A 59 -1.60 3.23 -34.04
CA ILE A 59 -0.89 2.10 -33.40
C ILE A 59 -1.78 0.86 -33.35
N VAL A 60 -3.00 0.98 -32.85
CA VAL A 60 -3.93 -0.16 -32.72
C VAL A 60 -4.29 -0.74 -34.08
N TYR A 61 -4.56 0.11 -35.07
CA TYR A 61 -4.85 -0.29 -36.44
C TYR A 61 -3.65 -1.01 -37.08
N GLN A 62 -2.45 -0.45 -36.99
CA GLN A 62 -1.26 -1.08 -37.54
C GLN A 62 -0.92 -2.42 -36.86
N MET A 63 -1.14 -2.52 -35.55
CA MET A 63 -0.96 -3.81 -34.85
C MET A 63 -1.96 -4.87 -35.36
N SER A 64 -3.18 -4.47 -35.70
CA SER A 64 -4.19 -5.36 -36.31
C SER A 64 -3.77 -5.81 -37.70
N GLU A 65 -3.32 -4.86 -38.56
CA GLU A 65 -2.82 -5.15 -39.92
C GLU A 65 -1.60 -6.09 -39.90
N MET A 66 -0.72 -5.94 -38.93
CA MET A 66 0.42 -6.84 -38.70
C MET A 66 0.01 -8.21 -38.16
N GLY A 67 -1.25 -8.43 -37.85
CA GLY A 67 -1.79 -9.67 -37.29
C GLY A 67 -1.26 -9.99 -35.88
N LEU A 68 -0.94 -8.97 -35.08
CA LEU A 68 -0.40 -9.11 -33.72
C LEU A 68 -1.52 -9.41 -32.70
N ARG A 69 -2.32 -10.44 -32.98
CA ARG A 69 -3.43 -10.89 -32.14
C ARG A 69 -2.92 -11.48 -30.80
N PRO A 70 -3.77 -11.53 -29.75
CA PRO A 70 -3.39 -12.06 -28.43
C PRO A 70 -2.84 -13.48 -28.44
N GLU A 71 -3.27 -14.30 -29.41
CA GLU A 71 -2.84 -15.70 -29.55
C GLU A 71 -1.48 -15.84 -30.27
N ARG A 72 -0.97 -14.77 -30.85
CA ARG A 72 0.32 -14.73 -31.55
C ARG A 72 1.48 -14.44 -30.60
N GLY A 73 2.70 -14.72 -31.04
CA GLY A 73 3.91 -14.34 -30.32
C GLY A 73 4.11 -12.82 -30.25
N TYR A 74 4.86 -12.38 -29.28
CA TYR A 74 5.28 -10.98 -29.16
C TYR A 74 6.26 -10.58 -30.26
N VAL A 75 6.23 -9.30 -30.62
CA VAL A 75 7.21 -8.67 -31.52
C VAL A 75 7.89 -7.50 -30.82
N LYS A 76 9.09 -7.14 -31.22
CA LYS A 76 9.78 -5.94 -30.70
C LYS A 76 8.94 -4.68 -30.92
N CYS A 77 8.79 -3.84 -29.90
CA CYS A 77 8.08 -2.58 -30.01
C CYS A 77 8.65 -1.70 -31.12
N ALA A 78 9.96 -1.72 -31.32
CA ALA A 78 10.62 -1.02 -32.43
C ALA A 78 10.06 -1.36 -33.81
N ARG A 79 9.59 -2.60 -34.03
CA ARG A 79 8.95 -2.99 -35.30
C ARG A 79 7.60 -2.30 -35.46
N VAL A 80 6.78 -2.30 -34.43
CA VAL A 80 5.46 -1.62 -34.48
C VAL A 80 5.64 -0.11 -34.67
N VAL A 81 6.56 0.50 -33.90
CA VAL A 81 6.87 1.93 -34.03
C VAL A 81 7.34 2.28 -35.43
N GLY A 82 8.22 1.46 -36.03
CA GLY A 82 8.74 1.67 -37.39
C GLY A 82 7.63 1.60 -38.46
N GLU A 83 6.74 0.59 -38.38
CA GLU A 83 5.62 0.46 -39.29
C GLU A 83 4.62 1.61 -39.18
N VAL A 84 4.29 2.02 -37.96
CA VAL A 84 3.38 3.16 -37.73
C VAL A 84 3.98 4.46 -38.24
N MET A 85 5.27 4.68 -37.98
CA MET A 85 5.96 5.90 -38.40
C MET A 85 6.07 5.98 -39.92
N GLY A 86 6.38 4.85 -40.57
CA GLY A 86 6.59 4.82 -42.00
C GLY A 86 5.29 4.90 -42.80
N LYS A 87 4.20 4.31 -42.31
CA LYS A 87 2.94 4.19 -43.07
C LYS A 87 1.88 5.19 -42.68
N LEU A 88 1.73 5.55 -41.43
CA LEU A 88 0.55 6.24 -40.93
C LEU A 88 0.86 7.54 -40.16
N HIS A 89 1.97 7.63 -39.45
CA HIS A 89 2.21 8.71 -38.49
C HIS A 89 3.61 9.33 -38.66
N PRO A 90 3.82 10.32 -39.51
CA PRO A 90 5.11 10.89 -39.88
C PRO A 90 5.67 11.82 -38.78
N HIS A 91 5.89 11.27 -37.57
CA HIS A 91 6.40 11.97 -36.39
C HIS A 91 7.50 11.19 -35.71
N GLY A 92 8.17 11.78 -34.71
CA GLY A 92 9.29 11.13 -34.02
C GLY A 92 8.91 9.80 -33.37
N ASP A 93 9.79 8.82 -33.49
CA ASP A 93 9.65 7.46 -32.97
C ASP A 93 9.43 7.42 -31.45
N ALA A 94 10.07 8.32 -30.70
CA ALA A 94 9.89 8.44 -29.26
C ALA A 94 8.44 8.73 -28.88
N SER A 95 7.76 9.62 -29.59
CA SER A 95 6.35 9.97 -29.31
C SER A 95 5.40 8.80 -29.57
N ILE A 96 5.67 8.01 -30.61
CA ILE A 96 4.89 6.81 -30.95
C ILE A 96 5.14 5.74 -29.90
N TYR A 97 6.41 5.54 -29.49
CA TYR A 97 6.75 4.57 -28.45
C TYR A 97 6.13 4.92 -27.10
N ASP A 98 6.19 6.19 -26.67
CA ASP A 98 5.58 6.65 -25.42
C ASP A 98 4.04 6.42 -25.42
N ALA A 99 3.38 6.62 -26.55
CA ALA A 99 1.95 6.33 -26.70
C ALA A 99 1.67 4.82 -26.58
N LEU A 100 2.49 3.99 -27.23
CA LEU A 100 2.40 2.53 -27.15
C LEU A 100 2.62 2.04 -25.71
N VAL A 101 3.64 2.57 -25.04
CA VAL A 101 3.97 2.25 -23.65
C VAL A 101 2.79 2.55 -22.72
N ARG A 102 2.17 3.73 -22.84
CA ARG A 102 1.00 4.11 -22.01
C ARG A 102 -0.17 3.16 -22.20
N MET A 103 -0.41 2.68 -23.43
CA MET A 103 -1.46 1.70 -23.70
C MET A 103 -1.20 0.31 -23.09
N ALA A 104 0.06 0.02 -22.71
CA ALA A 104 0.43 -1.23 -22.04
C ALA A 104 0.43 -1.13 -20.50
N GLN A 105 0.38 0.06 -19.92
CA GLN A 105 0.52 0.28 -18.49
C GLN A 105 -0.80 0.08 -17.73
N PRO A 106 -0.91 -0.92 -16.81
CA PRO A 106 -2.15 -1.17 -16.06
C PRO A 106 -2.45 -0.11 -14.99
N PHE A 107 -1.47 0.74 -14.67
CA PHE A 107 -1.64 1.90 -13.79
C PHE A 107 -2.00 3.19 -14.54
N SER A 108 -1.90 3.21 -15.87
CA SER A 108 -2.31 4.33 -16.73
C SER A 108 -3.68 4.10 -17.37
N MET A 109 -4.01 2.86 -17.71
CA MET A 109 -5.26 2.49 -18.36
C MET A 109 -6.10 1.55 -17.51
N ARG A 110 -7.41 1.81 -17.46
CA ARG A 110 -8.35 0.94 -16.73
C ARG A 110 -8.52 -0.42 -17.41
N VAL A 111 -8.48 -0.41 -18.74
CA VAL A 111 -8.41 -1.59 -19.62
C VAL A 111 -7.26 -1.37 -20.60
N PRO A 112 -6.07 -1.94 -20.36
CA PRO A 112 -4.94 -1.81 -21.26
C PRO A 112 -5.26 -2.33 -22.66
N LEU A 113 -4.72 -1.66 -23.69
CA LEU A 113 -4.91 -2.00 -25.10
C LEU A 113 -3.70 -2.72 -25.69
N VAL A 114 -2.56 -2.69 -25.04
CA VAL A 114 -1.34 -3.38 -25.47
C VAL A 114 -0.92 -4.37 -24.37
N ASP A 115 -0.61 -5.59 -24.78
CA ASP A 115 0.02 -6.60 -23.94
C ASP A 115 1.53 -6.52 -24.14
N GLY A 116 2.23 -6.02 -23.11
CA GLY A 116 3.65 -5.73 -23.14
C GLY A 116 4.49 -6.77 -22.40
N HIS A 117 5.64 -7.12 -22.97
CA HIS A 117 6.64 -7.99 -22.36
C HIS A 117 7.97 -7.24 -22.20
N GLY A 118 8.44 -7.12 -20.96
CA GLY A 118 9.62 -6.35 -20.60
C GLY A 118 9.29 -5.23 -19.59
N ASN A 119 10.19 -4.23 -19.49
CA ASN A 119 9.97 -3.06 -18.64
C ASN A 119 9.25 -1.95 -19.41
N PHE A 120 7.99 -1.71 -19.05
CA PHE A 120 7.13 -0.64 -19.56
C PHE A 120 7.00 0.54 -18.58
N GLY A 121 7.96 0.69 -17.65
CA GLY A 121 7.97 1.77 -16.67
C GLY A 121 7.21 1.45 -15.38
N SER A 122 7.35 2.32 -14.41
CA SER A 122 6.68 2.27 -13.10
C SER A 122 5.70 3.43 -12.93
N LEU A 123 4.82 3.31 -11.96
CA LEU A 123 3.96 4.41 -11.54
C LEU A 123 4.84 5.57 -11.05
N GLY A 124 4.64 6.76 -11.59
CA GLY A 124 5.40 7.97 -11.26
C GLY A 124 6.67 8.18 -12.10
N ASN A 125 7.07 7.18 -12.88
CA ASN A 125 8.19 7.28 -13.82
C ASN A 125 9.60 7.33 -13.19
N ASP A 126 9.72 6.80 -11.96
CA ASP A 126 11.02 6.63 -11.30
C ASP A 126 11.87 5.56 -12.01
N ASP A 127 11.23 4.50 -12.50
CA ASP A 127 11.81 3.53 -13.42
C ASP A 127 11.19 3.75 -14.81
N PRO A 128 11.89 4.45 -15.73
CA PRO A 128 11.37 4.70 -17.07
C PRO A 128 11.33 3.42 -17.91
N PRO A 129 10.46 3.35 -18.94
CA PRO A 129 10.40 2.19 -19.82
C PRO A 129 11.75 1.94 -20.50
N ALA A 130 12.07 0.67 -20.67
CA ALA A 130 13.27 0.29 -21.43
C ALA A 130 13.13 0.72 -22.91
N ALA A 131 14.25 0.91 -23.59
CA ALA A 131 14.22 1.30 -25.01
C ALA A 131 13.48 0.26 -25.88
N MET A 132 12.76 0.73 -26.89
CA MET A 132 11.85 -0.07 -27.73
C MET A 132 12.49 -1.30 -28.42
N ARG A 133 13.83 -1.34 -28.50
CA ARG A 133 14.58 -2.51 -29.01
C ARG A 133 14.60 -3.69 -28.04
N TYR A 134 14.36 -3.45 -26.75
CA TYR A 134 14.31 -4.48 -25.70
C TYR A 134 12.89 -4.96 -25.42
N THR A 135 11.91 -4.04 -25.36
CA THR A 135 10.53 -4.35 -25.08
C THR A 135 9.84 -5.04 -26.25
N GLU A 136 8.84 -5.85 -25.93
CA GLU A 136 8.04 -6.57 -26.93
C GLU A 136 6.56 -6.33 -26.64
N CYS A 137 5.73 -6.39 -27.68
CA CYS A 137 4.30 -6.13 -27.55
C CYS A 137 3.47 -7.00 -28.51
N ARG A 138 2.20 -7.09 -28.19
CA ARG A 138 1.11 -7.58 -29.02
C ARG A 138 -0.18 -6.91 -28.59
N MET A 139 -1.27 -7.10 -29.31
CA MET A 139 -2.59 -6.61 -28.90
C MET A 139 -3.01 -7.29 -27.58
N ALA A 140 -3.54 -6.53 -26.65
CA ALA A 140 -4.23 -7.09 -25.49
C ALA A 140 -5.55 -7.74 -25.93
N GLU A 141 -6.10 -8.67 -25.13
CA GLU A 141 -7.32 -9.39 -25.49
C GLU A 141 -8.50 -8.45 -25.74
N ALA A 142 -8.64 -7.40 -24.94
CA ALA A 142 -9.68 -6.37 -25.10
C ALA A 142 -9.52 -5.53 -26.36
N THR A 143 -8.30 -5.41 -26.90
CA THR A 143 -8.02 -4.58 -28.09
C THR A 143 -8.64 -5.14 -29.36
N SER A 144 -8.80 -6.47 -29.42
CA SER A 144 -9.52 -7.09 -30.54
C SER A 144 -10.94 -6.53 -30.69
N LEU A 145 -11.56 -6.09 -29.59
CA LEU A 145 -12.88 -5.44 -29.62
C LEU A 145 -12.87 -4.07 -30.28
N MET A 146 -11.72 -3.42 -30.36
CA MET A 146 -11.60 -2.11 -31.01
C MET A 146 -11.54 -2.22 -32.53
N THR A 147 -10.97 -3.32 -33.04
CA THR A 147 -10.75 -3.55 -34.47
C THR A 147 -11.61 -4.64 -35.08
N ASP A 148 -12.45 -5.30 -34.27
CA ASP A 148 -13.32 -6.39 -34.75
C ASP A 148 -14.21 -5.93 -35.89
N SER A 149 -14.22 -6.73 -36.98
CA SER A 149 -14.98 -6.47 -38.19
C SER A 149 -14.60 -5.16 -38.95
N ILE A 150 -13.36 -4.67 -38.79
CA ILE A 150 -12.91 -3.46 -39.51
C ILE A 150 -12.83 -3.67 -41.04
N ASP A 151 -12.62 -4.92 -41.48
CA ASP A 151 -12.60 -5.36 -42.89
C ASP A 151 -14.00 -5.64 -43.47
N GLU A 152 -15.06 -5.40 -42.69
CA GLU A 152 -16.45 -5.59 -43.07
C GLU A 152 -17.18 -4.28 -43.44
N ASP A 153 -16.47 -3.31 -43.95
CA ASP A 153 -17.01 -1.97 -44.32
C ASP A 153 -17.75 -1.24 -43.16
N THR A 154 -17.26 -1.44 -41.94
CA THR A 154 -17.93 -0.92 -40.74
C THR A 154 -17.63 0.53 -40.42
N VAL A 155 -16.50 1.04 -40.89
CA VAL A 155 -16.01 2.42 -40.69
C VAL A 155 -15.47 3.01 -41.99
N ASP A 156 -15.35 4.34 -42.03
CA ASP A 156 -14.78 5.02 -43.17
C ASP A 156 -13.25 5.08 -43.08
N PHE A 157 -12.60 5.13 -44.24
CA PHE A 157 -11.16 5.23 -44.39
C PHE A 157 -10.79 6.50 -45.14
N ASN A 158 -9.71 7.14 -44.75
CA ASN A 158 -9.10 8.27 -45.43
C ASN A 158 -7.69 7.86 -45.93
N PRO A 159 -7.19 8.49 -47.01
CA PRO A 159 -5.79 8.36 -47.38
C PRO A 159 -4.88 8.83 -46.24
N ASN A 160 -3.74 8.16 -46.05
CA ASN A 160 -2.69 8.59 -45.15
C ASN A 160 -2.01 9.88 -45.64
N TYR A 161 -0.94 10.31 -44.94
CA TYR A 161 -0.24 11.56 -45.23
C TYR A 161 0.41 11.65 -46.64
N ASP A 162 0.74 10.53 -47.26
CA ASP A 162 1.35 10.47 -48.60
C ASP A 162 0.40 9.88 -49.70
N GLY A 163 -0.82 9.48 -49.30
CA GLY A 163 -1.82 8.93 -50.20
C GLY A 163 -1.56 7.48 -50.65
N GLN A 164 -0.57 6.79 -50.08
CA GLN A 164 -0.22 5.41 -50.47
C GLN A 164 -0.95 4.35 -49.69
N GLU A 165 -1.34 4.65 -48.46
CA GLU A 165 -2.05 3.74 -47.54
C GLU A 165 -3.39 4.35 -47.13
N GLN A 166 -4.27 3.52 -46.56
CA GLN A 166 -5.55 3.97 -45.99
C GLN A 166 -5.52 3.84 -44.48
N GLU A 167 -6.09 4.83 -43.80
CA GLU A 167 -6.25 4.79 -42.34
C GLU A 167 -7.70 4.96 -41.90
N PRO A 168 -8.18 4.29 -40.87
CA PRO A 168 -9.56 4.41 -40.44
C PRO A 168 -9.80 5.76 -39.77
N VAL A 169 -10.92 6.39 -40.08
CA VAL A 169 -11.37 7.67 -39.47
C VAL A 169 -11.65 7.45 -37.97
N ALA A 170 -12.28 6.34 -37.61
CA ALA A 170 -12.49 5.84 -36.28
C ALA A 170 -12.46 4.31 -36.29
N LEU A 171 -12.18 3.68 -35.14
CA LEU A 171 -12.26 2.22 -35.03
C LEU A 171 -13.70 1.76 -34.72
N PRO A 172 -14.08 0.51 -35.05
CA PRO A 172 -15.41 -0.04 -34.75
C PRO A 172 -15.82 -0.03 -33.28
N ALA A 173 -14.86 -0.09 -32.35
CA ALA A 173 -15.00 0.08 -30.90
C ALA A 173 -16.21 -0.62 -30.26
N ALA A 174 -16.10 -1.92 -29.98
CA ALA A 174 -17.17 -2.71 -29.39
C ALA A 174 -17.43 -2.41 -27.89
N PHE A 175 -16.70 -1.50 -27.29
CA PHE A 175 -16.95 -0.97 -25.95
C PHE A 175 -16.63 0.54 -25.89
N PRO A 176 -17.24 1.30 -24.94
CA PRO A 176 -17.09 2.77 -24.85
C PRO A 176 -15.73 3.16 -24.26
N ASN A 177 -14.68 3.01 -25.07
CA ASN A 177 -13.29 3.17 -24.66
C ASN A 177 -12.98 4.56 -24.07
N LEU A 178 -13.58 5.63 -24.60
CA LEU A 178 -13.37 6.99 -24.08
C LEU A 178 -13.73 7.12 -22.60
N LEU A 179 -14.89 6.60 -22.20
CA LEU A 179 -15.32 6.62 -20.81
C LEU A 179 -14.53 5.62 -19.96
N VAL A 180 -14.24 4.43 -20.50
CA VAL A 180 -13.55 3.37 -19.75
C VAL A 180 -12.11 3.75 -19.44
N ASN A 181 -11.34 4.21 -20.41
CA ASN A 181 -9.93 4.52 -20.22
C ASN A 181 -9.65 6.01 -19.98
N GLY A 182 -10.62 6.86 -20.22
CA GLY A 182 -10.43 8.29 -20.15
C GLY A 182 -9.50 8.82 -21.24
N ALA A 183 -9.22 10.11 -21.17
CA ALA A 183 -8.24 10.76 -22.05
C ALA A 183 -7.72 12.03 -21.40
N SER A 184 -6.46 12.38 -21.62
CA SER A 184 -5.92 13.70 -21.27
C SER A 184 -5.11 14.27 -22.42
N GLY A 185 -5.24 15.56 -22.69
CA GLY A 185 -4.55 16.22 -23.78
C GLY A 185 -4.61 17.73 -23.67
N ILE A 186 -3.53 18.39 -24.11
CA ILE A 186 -3.42 19.85 -24.12
C ILE A 186 -3.36 20.27 -25.58
N ALA A 187 -4.39 20.98 -26.02
CA ALA A 187 -4.47 21.61 -27.34
C ALA A 187 -4.24 23.12 -27.23
N VAL A 188 -4.36 23.83 -28.36
CA VAL A 188 -4.27 25.28 -28.36
C VAL A 188 -5.64 25.85 -27.95
N GLY A 189 -5.67 26.63 -26.90
CA GLY A 189 -6.89 27.26 -26.39
C GLY A 189 -7.85 26.32 -25.62
N MET A 190 -7.59 25.00 -25.56
CA MET A 190 -8.44 24.04 -24.85
C MET A 190 -7.62 22.83 -24.38
N ALA A 191 -8.16 22.12 -23.43
CA ALA A 191 -7.57 20.87 -22.94
C ALA A 191 -8.67 19.86 -22.66
N THR A 192 -8.37 18.58 -22.74
CA THR A 192 -9.23 17.50 -22.28
C THR A 192 -8.59 16.79 -21.09
N ASN A 193 -9.41 16.42 -20.11
CA ASN A 193 -8.99 15.61 -18.97
C ASN A 193 -10.18 14.80 -18.47
N MET A 194 -10.31 13.60 -18.99
CA MET A 194 -11.40 12.67 -18.69
C MET A 194 -10.90 11.56 -17.79
N PRO A 195 -11.52 11.32 -16.63
CA PRO A 195 -11.13 10.23 -15.76
C PRO A 195 -11.59 8.87 -16.32
N PRO A 196 -10.86 7.78 -16.04
CA PRO A 196 -11.29 6.41 -16.34
C PRO A 196 -12.52 5.99 -15.52
N HIS A 197 -13.31 5.04 -16.09
CA HIS A 197 -14.48 4.46 -15.42
C HIS A 197 -14.50 2.95 -15.49
N ASN A 198 -15.34 2.32 -14.66
CA ASN A 198 -15.51 0.87 -14.67
C ASN A 198 -16.24 0.39 -15.92
N LEU A 199 -15.69 -0.61 -16.61
CA LEU A 199 -16.27 -1.13 -17.85
C LEU A 199 -17.69 -1.70 -17.66
N ARG A 200 -17.93 -2.44 -16.57
CA ARG A 200 -19.27 -3.00 -16.27
C ARG A 200 -20.30 -1.91 -16.06
N GLU A 201 -19.92 -0.87 -15.32
CA GLU A 201 -20.78 0.25 -14.98
C GLU A 201 -21.14 1.08 -16.22
N VAL A 202 -20.15 1.44 -17.03
CA VAL A 202 -20.38 2.21 -18.27
C VAL A 202 -21.23 1.41 -19.24
N ILE A 203 -20.99 0.12 -19.42
CA ILE A 203 -21.81 -0.74 -20.25
C ILE A 203 -23.24 -0.87 -19.69
N ALA A 204 -23.39 -0.95 -18.38
CA ALA A 204 -24.72 -1.01 -17.76
C ALA A 204 -25.51 0.27 -18.04
N ALA A 205 -24.87 1.45 -17.94
CA ALA A 205 -25.48 2.73 -18.31
C ALA A 205 -25.82 2.83 -19.80
N ALA A 206 -24.91 2.40 -20.69
CA ALA A 206 -25.16 2.36 -22.14
C ALA A 206 -26.36 1.47 -22.46
N ARG A 207 -26.45 0.27 -21.87
CA ARG A 207 -27.58 -0.64 -22.05
C ARG A 207 -28.87 -0.09 -21.45
N HIS A 208 -28.80 0.64 -20.35
CA HIS A 208 -29.95 1.35 -19.80
C HIS A 208 -30.46 2.41 -20.77
N LEU A 209 -29.56 3.19 -21.38
CA LEU A 209 -29.90 4.23 -22.37
C LEU A 209 -30.46 3.63 -23.67
N ILE A 210 -29.96 2.46 -24.11
CA ILE A 210 -30.57 1.73 -25.25
C ILE A 210 -32.03 1.39 -24.96
N ARG A 211 -32.35 0.94 -23.73
CA ARG A 211 -33.71 0.56 -23.32
C ARG A 211 -34.60 1.76 -23.05
N TYR A 212 -34.04 2.83 -22.49
CA TYR A 212 -34.74 4.06 -22.07
C TYR A 212 -34.01 5.28 -22.65
N PRO A 213 -34.24 5.63 -23.94
CA PRO A 213 -33.50 6.71 -24.60
C PRO A 213 -33.64 8.08 -23.94
N ASN A 214 -34.73 8.32 -23.22
CA ASN A 214 -34.99 9.56 -22.48
C ASN A 214 -34.60 9.51 -21.02
N ALA A 215 -33.75 8.53 -20.61
CA ALA A 215 -33.26 8.45 -19.25
C ALA A 215 -32.54 9.74 -18.83
N ASP A 216 -32.83 10.19 -17.61
CA ASP A 216 -32.15 11.35 -17.02
C ASP A 216 -30.78 10.97 -16.44
N LEU A 217 -30.03 11.97 -16.00
CA LEU A 217 -28.69 11.77 -15.42
C LEU A 217 -28.75 10.91 -14.15
N ASP A 218 -29.77 11.10 -13.31
CA ASP A 218 -29.90 10.33 -12.06
C ASP A 218 -30.09 8.83 -12.31
N ALA A 219 -30.83 8.46 -13.37
CA ALA A 219 -30.97 7.06 -13.77
C ALA A 219 -29.64 6.48 -14.27
N LEU A 220 -28.83 7.25 -14.98
CA LEU A 220 -27.51 6.82 -15.47
C LEU A 220 -26.50 6.73 -14.32
N MET A 221 -26.51 7.66 -13.37
CA MET A 221 -25.61 7.66 -12.22
C MET A 221 -25.85 6.49 -11.24
N LYS A 222 -27.03 5.86 -11.28
CA LYS A 222 -27.26 4.58 -10.56
C LYS A 222 -26.38 3.45 -11.09
N HIS A 223 -25.97 3.52 -12.36
CA HIS A 223 -25.08 2.56 -12.99
C HIS A 223 -23.62 3.00 -12.97
N VAL A 224 -23.34 4.31 -13.15
CA VAL A 224 -22.01 4.92 -13.12
C VAL A 224 -21.95 5.96 -12.00
N PRO A 225 -21.75 5.54 -10.75
CA PRO A 225 -21.76 6.47 -9.61
C PRO A 225 -20.56 7.43 -9.59
N GLY A 226 -19.50 7.12 -10.31
CA GLY A 226 -18.30 7.94 -10.40
C GLY A 226 -17.16 7.27 -11.16
N PRO A 227 -16.04 7.96 -11.35
CA PRO A 227 -14.84 7.41 -11.96
C PRO A 227 -14.31 6.18 -11.22
N ASP A 228 -13.57 5.32 -11.92
CA ASP A 228 -12.91 4.13 -11.39
C ASP A 228 -11.45 4.09 -11.87
N LEU A 229 -10.56 4.58 -11.04
CA LEU A 229 -9.17 4.86 -11.38
C LEU A 229 -8.33 3.58 -11.45
N PRO A 230 -7.39 3.45 -12.40
CA PRO A 230 -6.53 2.27 -12.54
C PRO A 230 -5.75 1.92 -11.27
N THR A 231 -5.32 2.92 -10.52
CA THR A 231 -4.55 2.76 -9.27
C THR A 231 -5.42 2.56 -8.03
N GLY A 232 -6.76 2.58 -8.16
CA GLY A 232 -7.69 2.50 -7.03
C GLY A 232 -7.74 3.81 -6.25
N GLY A 233 -7.52 3.74 -4.93
CA GLY A 233 -7.61 4.89 -4.05
C GLY A 233 -9.05 5.24 -3.69
N ARG A 234 -9.23 6.44 -3.16
CA ARG A 234 -10.54 6.96 -2.73
C ARG A 234 -10.86 8.25 -3.43
N ILE A 235 -12.11 8.43 -3.83
CA ILE A 235 -12.62 9.68 -4.36
C ILE A 235 -13.45 10.38 -3.30
N VAL A 236 -13.21 11.67 -3.12
CA VAL A 236 -13.91 12.55 -2.20
C VAL A 236 -14.46 13.73 -2.99
N GLY A 237 -15.73 14.08 -2.77
CA GLY A 237 -16.37 15.21 -3.46
C GLY A 237 -17.29 14.78 -4.62
N LEU A 238 -18.26 13.92 -4.34
CA LEU A 238 -19.23 13.43 -5.32
C LEU A 238 -20.05 14.53 -6.03
N PRO A 239 -20.39 15.69 -5.41
CA PRO A 239 -21.07 16.78 -6.14
C PRO A 239 -20.32 17.23 -7.39
N GLY A 240 -19.00 17.37 -7.35
CA GLY A 240 -18.21 17.77 -8.52
C GLY A 240 -18.17 16.72 -9.64
N ILE A 241 -18.41 15.42 -9.31
CA ILE A 241 -18.60 14.38 -10.32
C ILE A 241 -19.95 14.55 -11.01
N ARG A 242 -21.01 14.85 -10.24
CA ARG A 242 -22.34 15.13 -10.77
C ARG A 242 -22.30 16.32 -11.74
N ASP A 243 -21.66 17.42 -11.34
CA ASP A 243 -21.47 18.59 -12.18
C ASP A 243 -20.77 18.23 -13.51
N ALA A 244 -19.71 17.40 -13.42
CA ALA A 244 -19.00 16.95 -14.60
C ALA A 244 -19.85 16.05 -15.51
N TYR A 245 -20.69 15.19 -14.94
CA TYR A 245 -21.58 14.35 -15.73
C TYR A 245 -22.73 15.11 -16.36
N GLU A 246 -23.13 16.25 -15.79
CA GLU A 246 -24.15 17.13 -16.36
C GLU A 246 -23.58 18.08 -17.41
N THR A 247 -22.44 18.74 -17.11
CA THR A 247 -21.92 19.87 -17.91
C THR A 247 -20.62 19.56 -18.65
N GLY A 248 -20.03 18.39 -18.43
CA GLY A 248 -18.70 18.05 -18.90
C GLY A 248 -17.54 18.65 -18.09
N ARG A 249 -17.82 19.41 -17.01
CA ARG A 249 -16.80 20.06 -16.18
C ARG A 249 -17.08 19.88 -14.70
N GLY A 250 -16.05 19.55 -13.92
CA GLY A 250 -16.18 19.38 -12.48
C GLY A 250 -14.84 19.09 -11.83
N THR A 251 -14.83 18.89 -10.51
CA THR A 251 -13.61 18.59 -9.77
C THR A 251 -13.91 17.64 -8.63
N PHE A 252 -13.05 16.66 -8.42
CA PHE A 252 -13.07 15.78 -7.25
C PHE A 252 -11.66 15.63 -6.68
N LYS A 253 -11.57 15.14 -5.45
CA LYS A 253 -10.28 14.84 -4.83
C LYS A 253 -10.03 13.33 -4.88
N MET A 254 -8.79 12.97 -5.22
CA MET A 254 -8.27 11.62 -5.15
C MET A 254 -7.45 11.51 -3.88
N ARG A 255 -7.70 10.51 -3.06
CA ARG A 255 -7.02 10.28 -1.79
C ARG A 255 -6.41 8.88 -1.75
N ALA A 256 -5.19 8.76 -1.22
CA ALA A 256 -4.51 7.49 -1.01
C ALA A 256 -5.29 6.57 -0.06
N THR A 257 -5.21 5.27 -0.27
CA THR A 257 -5.68 4.26 0.68
C THR A 257 -4.56 3.93 1.65
N VAL A 258 -4.82 4.16 2.94
CA VAL A 258 -3.84 4.03 4.03
C VAL A 258 -4.45 3.21 5.17
N ALA A 259 -3.65 2.28 5.70
CA ALA A 259 -3.94 1.54 6.93
C ALA A 259 -2.93 1.91 8.02
N VAL A 260 -3.37 1.92 9.28
CA VAL A 260 -2.47 2.02 10.44
C VAL A 260 -2.09 0.61 10.86
N GLU A 261 -0.80 0.27 10.78
CA GLU A 261 -0.27 -1.04 11.12
C GLU A 261 0.85 -0.93 12.16
N THR A 262 1.09 -1.99 12.93
CA THR A 262 2.30 -2.12 13.75
C THR A 262 3.43 -2.61 12.85
N VAL A 263 4.37 -1.73 12.51
CA VAL A 263 5.45 -2.02 11.55
C VAL A 263 6.72 -2.56 12.22
N THR A 264 6.89 -2.27 13.51
CA THR A 264 7.91 -2.88 14.38
C THR A 264 7.29 -3.15 15.74
N ALA A 265 7.97 -3.95 16.61
CA ALA A 265 7.50 -4.26 17.97
C ALA A 265 7.13 -2.99 18.80
N ARG A 266 7.67 -1.82 18.43
CA ARG A 266 7.54 -0.56 19.19
C ARG A 266 6.94 0.61 18.41
N ARG A 267 6.69 0.45 17.10
CA ARG A 267 6.24 1.58 16.25
C ARG A 267 5.04 1.23 15.40
N LYS A 268 4.11 2.14 15.38
CA LYS A 268 3.03 2.17 14.39
C LYS A 268 3.52 2.85 13.12
N GLY A 269 2.95 2.48 12.01
CA GLY A 269 3.21 3.09 10.71
C GLY A 269 1.93 3.26 9.91
N LEU A 270 1.98 4.16 8.96
CA LEU A 270 0.98 4.35 7.94
C LEU A 270 1.43 3.56 6.71
N VAL A 271 0.67 2.53 6.37
CA VAL A 271 0.94 1.68 5.21
C VAL A 271 0.03 2.12 4.07
N VAL A 272 0.64 2.70 3.03
CA VAL A 272 -0.04 3.16 1.83
C VAL A 272 -0.03 2.03 0.81
N THR A 273 -1.22 1.59 0.40
CA THR A 273 -1.41 0.51 -0.58
C THR A 273 -1.92 0.99 -1.94
N GLN A 274 -2.48 2.20 -1.98
CA GLN A 274 -2.95 2.83 -3.22
C GLN A 274 -2.68 4.33 -3.15
N LEU A 275 -2.19 4.90 -4.24
CA LEU A 275 -1.94 6.34 -4.39
C LEU A 275 -2.95 6.97 -5.37
N PRO A 276 -3.14 8.30 -5.32
CA PRO A 276 -3.91 9.03 -6.31
C PRO A 276 -3.44 8.70 -7.73
N PHE A 277 -4.36 8.68 -8.67
CA PHE A 277 -4.06 8.43 -10.09
C PHE A 277 -2.99 9.40 -10.60
N THR A 278 -1.99 8.89 -11.31
CA THR A 278 -0.80 9.61 -11.82
C THR A 278 0.24 10.06 -10.77
N VAL A 279 0.04 9.71 -9.51
CA VAL A 279 1.02 9.99 -8.44
C VAL A 279 1.84 8.74 -8.14
N GLY A 280 3.17 8.86 -8.26
CA GLY A 280 4.10 7.80 -7.88
C GLY A 280 4.61 7.94 -6.45
N PRO A 281 5.12 6.86 -5.85
CA PRO A 281 5.64 6.84 -4.49
C PRO A 281 6.82 7.81 -4.32
N GLU A 282 7.67 7.98 -5.32
CA GLU A 282 8.83 8.88 -5.31
C GLU A 282 8.45 10.34 -5.06
N LYS A 283 7.34 10.81 -5.64
CA LYS A 283 6.85 12.18 -5.42
C LYS A 283 6.38 12.38 -3.98
N VAL A 284 5.73 11.37 -3.41
CA VAL A 284 5.27 11.41 -2.01
C VAL A 284 6.48 11.41 -1.07
N ILE A 285 7.46 10.52 -1.29
CA ILE A 285 8.69 10.42 -0.51
C ILE A 285 9.49 11.73 -0.55
N ALA A 286 9.70 12.27 -1.75
CA ALA A 286 10.43 13.53 -1.94
C ALA A 286 9.73 14.68 -1.19
N LYS A 287 8.40 14.78 -1.28
CA LYS A 287 7.62 15.82 -0.60
C LYS A 287 7.66 15.66 0.92
N ILE A 288 7.54 14.44 1.43
CA ILE A 288 7.69 14.18 2.88
C ILE A 288 9.08 14.60 3.36
N LYS A 289 10.15 14.21 2.66
CA LYS A 289 11.52 14.58 2.99
C LYS A 289 11.71 16.10 3.07
N ASP A 290 11.19 16.83 2.10
CA ASP A 290 11.22 18.30 2.07
C ASP A 290 10.48 18.93 3.26
N LEU A 291 9.28 18.43 3.56
CA LEU A 291 8.45 18.95 4.66
C LEU A 291 9.03 18.64 6.05
N VAL A 292 9.61 17.43 6.21
CA VAL A 292 10.29 17.06 7.45
C VAL A 292 11.56 17.88 7.63
N GLY A 293 12.37 18.06 6.57
CA GLY A 293 13.57 18.90 6.59
C GLY A 293 13.29 20.37 6.92
N SER A 294 12.19 20.91 6.40
CA SER A 294 11.69 22.27 6.70
C SER A 294 10.90 22.40 8.00
N LYS A 295 10.76 21.33 8.80
CA LYS A 295 10.00 21.23 10.06
C LYS A 295 8.50 21.56 9.94
N LYS A 296 7.94 21.52 8.73
CA LYS A 296 6.50 21.74 8.48
C LYS A 296 5.66 20.50 8.75
N LEU A 297 6.28 19.34 8.70
CA LEU A 297 5.67 18.05 9.00
C LEU A 297 6.48 17.38 10.11
N GLN A 298 5.79 16.96 11.18
CA GLN A 298 6.40 16.31 12.33
C GLN A 298 5.81 14.92 12.55
N GLY A 299 6.46 14.10 13.37
CA GLY A 299 5.95 12.78 13.75
C GLY A 299 6.36 11.64 12.82
N ILE A 300 7.13 11.89 11.78
CA ILE A 300 7.65 10.84 10.88
C ILE A 300 9.04 10.44 11.32
N ALA A 301 9.26 9.14 11.52
CA ALA A 301 10.56 8.55 11.87
C ALA A 301 11.33 8.14 10.63
N ASP A 302 10.68 7.43 9.71
CA ASP A 302 11.29 6.91 8.49
C ASP A 302 10.22 6.70 7.40
N VAL A 303 10.64 6.59 6.14
CA VAL A 303 9.78 6.27 5.00
C VAL A 303 10.46 5.22 4.14
N LYS A 304 9.81 4.07 3.97
CA LYS A 304 10.33 2.92 3.22
C LYS A 304 9.39 2.55 2.09
N ASP A 305 9.92 2.42 0.89
CA ASP A 305 9.20 1.82 -0.23
C ASP A 305 9.50 0.31 -0.27
N LEU A 306 8.48 -0.49 0.02
CA LEU A 306 8.51 -1.94 0.01
C LEU A 306 7.66 -2.51 -1.14
N THR A 307 7.44 -1.71 -2.18
CA THR A 307 6.68 -2.08 -3.37
C THR A 307 7.36 -3.25 -4.09
N ASP A 308 6.61 -4.29 -4.36
CA ASP A 308 7.07 -5.43 -5.15
C ASP A 308 6.00 -5.91 -6.15
N ARG A 309 6.38 -6.84 -7.05
CA ARG A 309 5.46 -7.37 -8.07
C ARG A 309 4.40 -8.32 -7.49
N GLN A 310 4.64 -8.89 -6.32
CA GLN A 310 3.75 -9.88 -5.70
C GLN A 310 2.66 -9.20 -4.87
N HIS A 311 3.02 -8.16 -4.11
CA HIS A 311 2.13 -7.48 -3.16
C HIS A 311 1.63 -6.13 -3.68
N GLY A 312 2.19 -5.62 -4.78
CA GLY A 312 1.87 -4.30 -5.32
C GLY A 312 2.49 -3.15 -4.53
N LEU A 313 1.88 -1.97 -4.59
CA LEU A 313 2.34 -0.78 -3.87
C LEU A 313 2.28 -0.98 -2.36
N ARG A 314 3.41 -0.79 -1.68
CA ARG A 314 3.53 -0.80 -0.22
C ARG A 314 4.53 0.25 0.25
N LEU A 315 4.06 1.46 0.46
CA LEU A 315 4.84 2.56 1.03
C LEU A 315 4.57 2.64 2.54
N VAL A 316 5.60 2.41 3.35
CA VAL A 316 5.52 2.40 4.82
C VAL A 316 6.09 3.70 5.37
N ILE A 317 5.26 4.48 6.06
CA ILE A 317 5.63 5.73 6.74
C ILE A 317 5.63 5.43 8.23
N GLU A 318 6.82 5.27 8.83
CA GLU A 318 6.96 4.98 10.25
C GLU A 318 6.71 6.25 11.08
N ILE A 319 5.85 6.13 12.10
CA ILE A 319 5.50 7.23 12.99
C ILE A 319 6.41 7.23 14.21
N LYS A 320 6.90 8.40 14.60
CA LYS A 320 7.64 8.59 15.86
C LYS A 320 6.73 8.28 17.05
N ASN A 321 7.30 7.64 18.07
CA ASN A 321 6.60 7.41 19.32
C ASN A 321 6.10 8.73 19.92
N GLY A 322 4.92 8.72 20.51
CA GLY A 322 4.27 9.91 21.04
C GLY A 322 3.46 10.73 20.03
N PHE A 323 3.44 10.36 18.75
CA PHE A 323 2.57 10.98 17.75
C PHE A 323 1.38 10.07 17.43
N VAL A 324 0.24 10.71 17.17
CA VAL A 324 -1.01 10.02 16.79
C VAL A 324 -1.02 9.77 15.28
N PRO A 325 -1.02 8.51 14.81
CA PRO A 325 -0.92 8.20 13.38
C PRO A 325 -2.00 8.86 12.53
N GLU A 326 -3.24 8.91 13.03
CA GLU A 326 -4.40 9.50 12.34
C GLU A 326 -4.22 11.02 12.14
N ALA A 327 -3.68 11.71 13.13
CA ALA A 327 -3.41 13.14 13.04
C ALA A 327 -2.25 13.45 12.06
N VAL A 328 -1.23 12.59 12.03
CA VAL A 328 -0.14 12.69 11.05
C VAL A 328 -0.67 12.42 9.64
N LEU A 329 -1.56 11.42 9.48
CA LEU A 329 -2.20 11.10 8.20
C LEU A 329 -2.99 12.29 7.63
N GLU A 330 -3.75 12.99 8.47
CA GLU A 330 -4.49 14.20 8.03
C GLU A 330 -3.55 15.32 7.57
N GLN A 331 -2.38 15.46 8.20
CA GLN A 331 -1.36 16.40 7.74
C GLN A 331 -0.75 15.97 6.41
N LEU A 332 -0.51 14.66 6.23
CA LEU A 332 0.00 14.10 4.97
C LEU A 332 -0.98 14.35 3.82
N TYR A 333 -2.29 14.17 4.02
CA TYR A 333 -3.31 14.50 3.00
C TYR A 333 -3.31 15.99 2.63
N LYS A 334 -3.10 16.88 3.59
CA LYS A 334 -3.10 18.34 3.34
C LYS A 334 -1.83 18.86 2.68
N LEU A 335 -0.68 18.24 2.93
CA LEU A 335 0.63 18.80 2.60
C LEU A 335 1.38 18.03 1.51
N THR A 336 0.91 16.83 1.15
CA THR A 336 1.60 15.95 0.19
C THR A 336 0.66 15.48 -0.92
N PRO A 337 1.18 14.92 -2.03
CA PRO A 337 0.37 14.34 -3.10
C PRO A 337 -0.41 13.08 -2.71
N MET A 338 -0.50 12.71 -1.42
CA MET A 338 -1.40 11.64 -0.95
C MET A 338 -2.88 12.03 -1.07
N GLU A 339 -3.20 13.31 -1.22
CA GLU A 339 -4.47 13.83 -1.69
C GLU A 339 -4.21 14.83 -2.82
N GLU A 340 -4.83 14.62 -3.98
CA GLU A 340 -4.71 15.47 -5.17
C GLU A 340 -6.08 15.76 -5.77
N SER A 341 -6.23 16.94 -6.35
CA SER A 341 -7.46 17.33 -7.05
C SER A 341 -7.40 16.90 -8.51
N PHE A 342 -8.49 16.31 -9.01
CA PHE A 342 -8.66 15.99 -10.42
C PHE A 342 -9.72 16.92 -11.02
N GLY A 343 -9.31 17.81 -11.92
CA GLY A 343 -10.22 18.65 -12.67
C GLY A 343 -10.72 17.92 -13.92
N ILE A 344 -12.02 17.64 -13.98
CA ILE A 344 -12.65 17.03 -15.15
C ILE A 344 -12.91 18.11 -16.19
N ASN A 345 -12.55 17.82 -17.43
CA ASN A 345 -12.91 18.59 -18.61
C ASN A 345 -13.11 17.64 -19.80
N ASN A 346 -14.36 17.28 -20.07
CA ASN A 346 -14.73 16.28 -21.05
C ASN A 346 -14.84 16.88 -22.46
N VAL A 347 -13.70 17.22 -23.05
CA VAL A 347 -13.63 17.73 -24.42
C VAL A 347 -13.23 16.61 -25.37
N ALA A 348 -14.05 16.32 -26.36
CA ALA A 348 -13.79 15.33 -27.40
C ALA A 348 -14.23 15.83 -28.78
N LEU A 349 -13.74 15.17 -29.82
CA LEU A 349 -14.16 15.46 -31.21
C LEU A 349 -15.45 14.68 -31.51
N VAL A 350 -16.47 15.38 -31.93
CA VAL A 350 -17.73 14.84 -32.50
C VAL A 350 -17.89 15.39 -33.89
N ASP A 351 -17.91 14.54 -34.89
CA ASP A 351 -17.98 14.91 -36.32
C ASP A 351 -16.96 16.00 -36.70
N GLY A 352 -15.74 15.87 -36.14
CA GLY A 352 -14.68 16.83 -36.39
C GLY A 352 -14.77 18.13 -35.59
N GLN A 353 -15.71 18.30 -34.65
CA GLN A 353 -15.83 19.50 -33.83
C GLN A 353 -15.50 19.22 -32.37
N PRO A 354 -14.68 20.05 -31.68
CA PRO A 354 -14.42 19.91 -30.29
C PRO A 354 -15.62 20.35 -29.44
N LEU A 355 -16.23 19.41 -28.74
CA LEU A 355 -17.38 19.66 -27.86
C LEU A 355 -17.06 19.25 -26.41
N THR A 356 -17.63 20.01 -25.47
CA THR A 356 -17.61 19.62 -24.05
C THR A 356 -18.90 18.85 -23.76
N LEU A 357 -18.79 17.61 -23.31
CA LEU A 357 -19.91 16.65 -23.26
C LEU A 357 -20.12 16.12 -21.84
N GLY A 358 -21.37 16.02 -21.44
CA GLY A 358 -21.78 15.30 -20.24
C GLY A 358 -21.77 13.77 -20.43
N LEU A 359 -22.05 13.03 -19.36
CA LEU A 359 -22.06 11.57 -19.39
C LEU A 359 -23.06 11.00 -20.40
N LYS A 360 -24.28 11.55 -20.43
CA LYS A 360 -25.33 11.09 -21.33
C LYS A 360 -24.94 11.33 -22.80
N GLU A 361 -24.46 12.51 -23.12
CA GLU A 361 -24.04 12.87 -24.48
C GLU A 361 -22.87 12.01 -24.98
N LEU A 362 -21.89 11.72 -24.10
CA LEU A 362 -20.79 10.81 -24.44
C LEU A 362 -21.29 9.38 -24.73
N LEU A 363 -22.26 8.90 -23.97
CA LEU A 363 -22.88 7.60 -24.21
C LEU A 363 -23.71 7.59 -25.49
N GLU A 364 -24.43 8.66 -25.80
CA GLU A 364 -25.22 8.80 -27.03
C GLU A 364 -24.32 8.77 -28.28
N VAL A 365 -23.25 9.56 -28.32
CA VAL A 365 -22.29 9.56 -29.45
C VAL A 365 -21.69 8.17 -29.65
N TYR A 366 -21.29 7.50 -28.56
CA TYR A 366 -20.78 6.14 -28.64
C TYR A 366 -21.83 5.15 -29.19
N LEU A 367 -23.07 5.22 -28.69
CA LEU A 367 -24.13 4.30 -29.11
C LEU A 367 -24.53 4.51 -30.57
N ASP A 368 -24.62 5.76 -31.06
CA ASP A 368 -24.91 6.09 -32.45
C ASP A 368 -23.83 5.52 -33.38
N HIS A 369 -22.56 5.69 -33.00
CA HIS A 369 -21.44 5.04 -33.69
C HIS A 369 -21.60 3.52 -33.70
N ARG A 370 -21.89 2.92 -32.56
CA ARG A 370 -22.02 1.45 -32.44
C ARG A 370 -23.19 0.91 -33.25
N PHE A 371 -24.32 1.61 -33.28
CA PHE A 371 -25.45 1.24 -34.11
C PHE A 371 -25.07 1.31 -35.62
N THR A 372 -24.35 2.35 -36.04
CA THR A 372 -23.85 2.50 -37.41
C THR A 372 -22.89 1.34 -37.76
N VAL A 373 -21.94 1.02 -36.93
CA VAL A 373 -20.99 -0.10 -37.14
C VAL A 373 -21.72 -1.43 -37.28
N VAL A 374 -22.67 -1.73 -36.38
CA VAL A 374 -23.40 -3.02 -36.42
C VAL A 374 -24.36 -3.06 -37.62
N ARG A 375 -24.94 -1.97 -38.03
CA ARG A 375 -25.78 -1.86 -39.24
C ARG A 375 -24.93 -2.14 -40.49
N ARG A 376 -23.83 -1.42 -40.70
CA ARG A 376 -22.91 -1.61 -41.83
C ARG A 376 -22.34 -3.05 -41.86
N ARG A 377 -21.92 -3.59 -40.73
CA ARG A 377 -21.49 -4.99 -40.61
C ARG A 377 -22.58 -5.97 -41.06
N SER A 378 -23.80 -5.79 -40.61
CA SER A 378 -24.94 -6.63 -40.98
C SER A 378 -25.27 -6.55 -42.46
N GLU A 379 -25.21 -5.33 -43.06
CA GLU A 379 -25.35 -5.12 -44.48
C GLU A 379 -24.28 -5.83 -45.28
N PHE A 380 -23.03 -5.69 -44.91
CA PHE A 380 -21.89 -6.36 -45.53
C PHE A 380 -22.04 -7.88 -45.49
N ARG A 381 -22.33 -8.42 -44.30
CA ARG A 381 -22.55 -9.87 -44.11
C ARG A 381 -23.73 -10.38 -44.93
N ARG A 382 -24.84 -9.64 -44.94
CA ARG A 382 -25.99 -9.97 -45.77
C ARG A 382 -25.65 -9.98 -47.28
N GLY A 383 -24.89 -9.00 -47.72
CA GLY A 383 -24.40 -8.94 -49.12
C GLY A 383 -23.57 -10.16 -49.48
N LYS A 384 -22.54 -10.47 -48.65
CA LYS A 384 -21.68 -11.65 -48.86
C LYS A 384 -22.48 -12.94 -48.86
N LYS A 385 -23.46 -13.09 -47.98
CA LYS A 385 -24.31 -14.28 -47.95
C LYS A 385 -25.26 -14.39 -49.12
N ARG A 386 -25.79 -13.26 -49.62
CA ARG A 386 -26.57 -13.22 -50.84
C ARG A 386 -25.75 -13.57 -52.05
N ASP A 387 -24.54 -13.03 -52.16
CA ASP A 387 -23.58 -13.39 -53.22
C ASP A 387 -23.30 -14.88 -53.24
N ARG A 388 -23.06 -15.47 -52.04
CA ARG A 388 -22.81 -16.89 -51.91
C ARG A 388 -24.04 -17.73 -52.23
N LEU A 389 -25.22 -17.33 -51.78
CA LEU A 389 -26.50 -17.97 -52.09
C LEU A 389 -26.76 -17.99 -53.60
N HIS A 390 -26.50 -16.87 -54.26
CA HIS A 390 -26.64 -16.73 -55.71
C HIS A 390 -25.77 -17.79 -56.44
N LEU A 391 -24.53 -17.99 -55.99
CA LEU A 391 -23.65 -19.05 -56.58
C LEU A 391 -24.15 -20.46 -56.29
N VAL A 392 -24.64 -20.71 -55.05
CA VAL A 392 -25.18 -22.03 -54.64
C VAL A 392 -26.44 -22.35 -55.44
N GLU A 393 -27.32 -21.38 -55.69
CA GLU A 393 -28.51 -21.58 -56.48
C GLU A 393 -28.17 -21.91 -57.93
N GLY A 394 -27.17 -21.23 -58.54
CA GLY A 394 -26.66 -21.55 -59.85
C GLY A 394 -26.12 -22.99 -59.97
N LEU A 395 -25.34 -23.42 -58.97
CA LEU A 395 -24.83 -24.81 -58.92
C LEU A 395 -25.97 -25.83 -58.76
N LEU A 396 -26.94 -25.57 -57.90
CA LEU A 396 -28.10 -26.45 -57.76
C LEU A 396 -28.90 -26.55 -59.07
N THR A 397 -29.09 -25.47 -59.79
CA THR A 397 -29.75 -25.46 -61.11
C THR A 397 -28.96 -26.32 -62.11
N ALA A 398 -27.63 -26.20 -62.16
CA ALA A 398 -26.77 -27.00 -63.00
C ALA A 398 -26.79 -28.48 -62.64
N LEU A 399 -26.89 -28.82 -61.34
CA LEU A 399 -26.94 -30.20 -60.86
C LEU A 399 -28.29 -30.89 -61.12
N LEU A 400 -29.36 -30.13 -61.32
CA LEU A 400 -30.66 -30.72 -61.70
C LEU A 400 -30.64 -31.34 -63.04
N ASP A 401 -29.83 -30.78 -64.01
CA ASP A 401 -29.67 -31.34 -65.33
C ASP A 401 -28.19 -31.32 -65.78
N ILE A 402 -27.39 -32.05 -65.06
CA ILE A 402 -25.91 -32.11 -65.24
C ILE A 402 -25.51 -32.64 -66.59
N ASP A 403 -26.30 -33.59 -67.14
CA ASP A 403 -26.02 -34.17 -68.44
C ASP A 403 -26.16 -33.14 -69.57
N GLU A 404 -27.16 -32.25 -69.46
CA GLU A 404 -27.33 -31.13 -70.40
C GLU A 404 -26.22 -30.11 -70.30
N VAL A 405 -25.81 -29.79 -69.06
CA VAL A 405 -24.68 -28.89 -68.81
C VAL A 405 -23.40 -29.44 -69.47
N ILE A 406 -23.08 -30.71 -69.27
CA ILE A 406 -21.90 -31.36 -69.83
C ILE A 406 -22.02 -31.32 -71.36
N ARG A 407 -23.18 -31.64 -71.88
CA ARG A 407 -23.42 -31.67 -73.32
C ARG A 407 -23.17 -30.30 -73.99
N LEU A 408 -23.68 -29.21 -73.35
CA LEU A 408 -23.51 -27.81 -73.85
C LEU A 408 -22.04 -27.40 -73.79
N ILE A 409 -21.34 -27.75 -72.75
CA ILE A 409 -19.91 -27.42 -72.60
C ILE A 409 -19.10 -28.12 -73.68
N ARG A 410 -19.32 -29.40 -73.85
CA ARG A 410 -18.58 -30.24 -74.85
C ARG A 410 -18.91 -29.92 -76.34
N SER A 411 -20.08 -29.41 -76.64
CA SER A 411 -20.53 -28.99 -77.95
C SER A 411 -20.19 -27.56 -78.30
N SER A 412 -19.58 -26.78 -77.38
CA SER A 412 -19.14 -25.45 -77.61
C SER A 412 -17.71 -25.33 -78.07
N GLU A 413 -17.43 -24.41 -78.98
CA GLU A 413 -16.08 -24.21 -79.54
C GLU A 413 -15.07 -23.60 -78.59
N ASN A 414 -15.54 -22.84 -77.67
CA ASN A 414 -14.70 -22.17 -76.63
C ASN A 414 -15.51 -21.88 -75.40
N SER A 415 -14.79 -21.49 -74.33
CA SER A 415 -15.38 -21.16 -73.03
C SER A 415 -16.41 -20.04 -73.04
N ALA A 416 -16.20 -19.00 -73.89
CA ALA A 416 -17.14 -17.89 -74.02
C ALA A 416 -18.49 -18.34 -74.67
N GLN A 417 -18.47 -19.19 -75.64
CA GLN A 417 -19.64 -19.78 -76.23
C GLN A 417 -20.38 -20.76 -75.28
N ALA A 418 -19.62 -21.53 -74.50
CA ALA A 418 -20.18 -22.42 -73.45
C ALA A 418 -20.89 -21.58 -72.39
N LYS A 419 -20.28 -20.47 -71.97
CA LYS A 419 -20.84 -19.53 -71.02
C LYS A 419 -22.16 -18.92 -71.50
N GLN A 420 -22.20 -18.39 -72.73
CA GLN A 420 -23.39 -17.81 -73.29
C GLN A 420 -24.55 -18.81 -73.39
N ARG A 421 -24.28 -20.05 -73.88
CA ARG A 421 -25.31 -21.10 -74.02
C ARG A 421 -25.86 -21.56 -72.68
N LEU A 422 -25.03 -21.69 -71.65
CA LEU A 422 -25.46 -22.04 -70.31
C LEU A 422 -26.33 -20.93 -69.68
N MET A 423 -25.99 -19.66 -69.90
CA MET A 423 -26.81 -18.52 -69.47
C MET A 423 -28.20 -18.53 -70.13
N GLU A 424 -28.27 -18.76 -71.42
CA GLU A 424 -29.52 -18.79 -72.17
C GLU A 424 -30.38 -19.99 -71.75
N GLN A 425 -29.80 -21.19 -71.67
CA GLN A 425 -30.55 -22.42 -71.46
C GLN A 425 -31.09 -22.53 -70.02
N PHE A 426 -30.29 -22.12 -69.05
CA PHE A 426 -30.64 -22.30 -67.62
C PHE A 426 -31.04 -20.97 -66.95
N SER A 427 -31.13 -19.89 -67.67
CA SER A 427 -31.41 -18.53 -67.16
C SER A 427 -30.46 -18.12 -66.06
N LEU A 428 -29.16 -18.51 -66.16
CA LEU A 428 -28.12 -18.20 -65.17
C LEU A 428 -27.50 -16.84 -65.39
N SER A 429 -27.06 -16.20 -64.32
CA SER A 429 -26.23 -14.98 -64.43
C SER A 429 -24.83 -15.32 -64.94
N GLU A 430 -24.14 -14.30 -65.44
CA GLU A 430 -22.74 -14.43 -65.86
C GLU A 430 -21.83 -14.96 -64.75
N VAL A 431 -22.02 -14.47 -63.52
CA VAL A 431 -21.23 -14.89 -62.35
C VAL A 431 -21.51 -16.34 -61.97
N GLN A 432 -22.78 -16.77 -62.01
CA GLN A 432 -23.15 -18.18 -61.76
C GLN A 432 -22.53 -19.10 -62.79
N THR A 433 -22.63 -18.74 -64.06
CA THR A 433 -22.14 -19.55 -65.20
C THR A 433 -20.61 -19.68 -65.15
N GLN A 434 -19.91 -18.58 -64.86
CA GLN A 434 -18.46 -18.60 -64.66
C GLN A 434 -18.08 -19.56 -63.50
N TYR A 435 -18.80 -19.45 -62.40
CA TYR A 435 -18.53 -20.29 -61.23
C TYR A 435 -18.79 -21.78 -61.52
N ILE A 436 -19.80 -22.14 -62.31
CA ILE A 436 -20.09 -23.47 -62.76
C ILE A 436 -18.96 -24.00 -63.63
N LEU A 437 -18.49 -23.22 -64.61
CA LEU A 437 -17.40 -23.57 -65.54
C LEU A 437 -16.08 -23.79 -64.79
N ASP A 438 -15.82 -23.03 -63.72
CA ASP A 438 -14.60 -23.16 -62.91
C ASP A 438 -14.70 -24.28 -61.87
N THR A 439 -15.89 -24.87 -61.66
CA THR A 439 -16.13 -25.91 -60.68
C THR A 439 -15.62 -27.27 -61.17
N PRO A 440 -14.72 -27.95 -60.40
CA PRO A 440 -14.23 -29.25 -60.77
C PRO A 440 -15.37 -30.29 -60.82
N LEU A 441 -15.39 -31.16 -61.85
CA LEU A 441 -16.42 -32.19 -62.02
C LEU A 441 -16.60 -33.13 -60.80
N ARG A 442 -15.55 -33.32 -60.02
CA ARG A 442 -15.60 -34.12 -58.77
C ARG A 442 -16.53 -33.54 -57.71
N ARG A 443 -16.91 -32.24 -57.79
CA ARG A 443 -17.85 -31.56 -56.91
C ARG A 443 -19.31 -31.55 -57.41
N LEU A 444 -19.62 -32.34 -58.41
CA LEU A 444 -20.95 -32.39 -59.00
C LEU A 444 -21.61 -33.78 -58.75
N THR A 445 -21.43 -34.31 -57.52
CA THR A 445 -22.01 -35.63 -57.10
C THR A 445 -23.37 -35.44 -56.42
N LYS A 446 -24.11 -36.55 -56.24
CA LYS A 446 -25.36 -36.52 -55.43
C LYS A 446 -25.17 -36.11 -53.98
N PHE A 447 -23.99 -36.42 -53.42
CA PHE A 447 -23.65 -36.01 -52.06
C PHE A 447 -23.43 -34.51 -51.98
N ASP A 448 -22.70 -33.96 -52.93
CA ASP A 448 -22.47 -32.51 -53.03
C ASP A 448 -23.80 -31.70 -53.16
N ARG A 449 -24.80 -32.29 -53.84
CA ARG A 449 -26.13 -31.67 -53.96
C ARG A 449 -26.82 -31.52 -52.61
N ILE A 450 -26.79 -32.52 -51.73
CA ILE A 450 -27.39 -32.49 -50.39
C ILE A 450 -26.68 -31.44 -49.53
N GLU A 451 -25.36 -31.36 -49.63
CA GLU A 451 -24.58 -30.33 -48.93
C GLU A 451 -24.95 -28.94 -49.41
N LEU A 452 -25.10 -28.69 -50.69
CA LEU A 452 -25.51 -27.42 -51.26
C LEU A 452 -26.96 -27.01 -50.92
N GLU A 453 -27.89 -27.97 -50.86
CA GLU A 453 -29.27 -27.74 -50.41
C GLU A 453 -29.25 -27.33 -48.91
N THR A 454 -28.48 -28.02 -48.09
CA THR A 454 -28.30 -27.67 -46.66
C THR A 454 -27.63 -26.28 -46.50
N GLU A 455 -26.61 -25.97 -47.32
CA GLU A 455 -25.95 -24.67 -47.33
C GLU A 455 -26.96 -23.58 -47.77
N LYS A 456 -27.80 -23.81 -48.78
CA LYS A 456 -28.84 -22.89 -49.22
C LYS A 456 -29.82 -22.56 -48.08
N ASP A 457 -30.32 -23.58 -47.39
CA ASP A 457 -31.28 -23.39 -46.28
C ASP A 457 -30.64 -22.59 -45.15
N ARG A 458 -29.38 -22.88 -44.80
CA ARG A 458 -28.62 -22.10 -43.79
C ARG A 458 -28.43 -20.68 -44.22
N LEU A 459 -28.01 -20.45 -45.48
CA LEU A 459 -27.81 -19.08 -46.00
C LEU A 459 -29.12 -18.26 -46.00
N ASN A 460 -30.24 -18.87 -46.38
CA ASN A 460 -31.54 -18.22 -46.33
C ASN A 460 -31.90 -17.82 -44.89
N ALA A 461 -31.76 -18.71 -43.92
CA ALA A 461 -32.03 -18.39 -42.50
C ALA A 461 -31.14 -17.25 -41.96
N GLU A 462 -29.85 -17.28 -42.33
CA GLU A 462 -28.89 -16.23 -41.92
C GLU A 462 -29.21 -14.88 -42.61
N ILE A 463 -29.61 -14.87 -43.89
CA ILE A 463 -30.04 -13.70 -44.62
C ILE A 463 -31.35 -13.11 -44.05
N GLU A 464 -32.30 -13.99 -43.67
CA GLU A 464 -33.53 -13.57 -43.00
C GLU A 464 -33.27 -12.93 -41.67
N GLU A 465 -32.38 -13.51 -40.81
CA GLU A 465 -31.97 -12.96 -39.55
C GLU A 465 -31.31 -11.58 -39.71
N LEU A 466 -30.32 -11.46 -40.64
CA LEU A 466 -29.66 -10.17 -40.92
C LEU A 466 -30.65 -9.14 -41.47
N THR A 467 -31.59 -9.53 -42.33
CA THR A 467 -32.62 -8.65 -42.84
C THR A 467 -33.53 -8.15 -41.72
N ARG A 468 -33.96 -9.00 -40.79
CA ARG A 468 -34.75 -8.62 -39.63
C ARG A 468 -34.02 -7.58 -38.76
N ILE A 469 -32.68 -7.75 -38.56
CA ILE A 469 -31.87 -6.79 -37.80
C ILE A 469 -31.81 -5.46 -38.52
N LEU A 470 -31.67 -5.44 -39.85
CA LEU A 470 -31.56 -4.22 -40.65
C LEU A 470 -32.88 -3.47 -40.78
N ASP A 471 -34.02 -4.19 -40.87
CA ASP A 471 -35.34 -3.60 -41.06
C ASP A 471 -36.01 -3.16 -39.75
N SER A 472 -35.46 -3.55 -38.59
CA SER A 472 -36.02 -3.24 -37.28
C SER A 472 -34.99 -2.60 -36.35
N ASP A 473 -35.17 -1.35 -36.02
CA ASP A 473 -34.37 -0.60 -35.02
C ASP A 473 -34.39 -1.30 -33.63
N ALA A 474 -35.51 -1.93 -33.28
CA ALA A 474 -35.64 -2.66 -32.02
C ALA A 474 -34.72 -3.89 -31.97
N GLU A 475 -34.62 -4.66 -33.07
CA GLU A 475 -33.74 -5.83 -33.15
C GLU A 475 -32.27 -5.38 -33.22
N LEU A 476 -31.93 -4.32 -33.92
CA LEU A 476 -30.59 -3.74 -33.91
C LEU A 476 -30.15 -3.31 -32.50
N ARG A 477 -31.02 -2.57 -31.78
CA ARG A 477 -30.77 -2.17 -30.39
C ARG A 477 -30.61 -3.36 -29.45
N LYS A 478 -31.42 -4.40 -29.62
CA LYS A 478 -31.32 -5.63 -28.85
C LYS A 478 -30.00 -6.37 -29.11
N LEU A 479 -29.56 -6.43 -30.36
CA LEU A 479 -28.27 -7.03 -30.74
C LEU A 479 -27.12 -6.27 -30.10
N VAL A 480 -27.04 -4.95 -30.26
CA VAL A 480 -25.99 -4.12 -29.63
C VAL A 480 -25.98 -4.26 -28.11
N SER A 481 -27.15 -4.27 -27.47
CA SER A 481 -27.25 -4.48 -26.00
C SER A 481 -26.74 -5.86 -25.59
N SER A 482 -26.98 -6.90 -26.39
CA SER A 482 -26.48 -8.26 -26.12
C SER A 482 -24.97 -8.38 -26.29
N GLU A 483 -24.41 -7.77 -27.34
CA GLU A 483 -22.96 -7.72 -27.57
C GLU A 483 -22.26 -6.98 -26.43
N LEU A 484 -22.75 -5.83 -26.01
CA LEU A 484 -22.23 -5.08 -24.85
C LEU A 484 -22.31 -5.91 -23.57
N ALA A 485 -23.38 -6.66 -23.33
CA ALA A 485 -23.47 -7.56 -22.16
C ALA A 485 -22.39 -8.64 -22.18
N THR A 486 -22.10 -9.19 -23.35
CA THR A 486 -21.04 -10.19 -23.53
C THR A 486 -19.66 -9.61 -23.22
N VAL A 487 -19.39 -8.40 -23.70
CA VAL A 487 -18.15 -7.66 -23.39
C VAL A 487 -18.03 -7.42 -21.89
N ALA A 488 -19.08 -6.91 -21.23
CA ALA A 488 -19.08 -6.67 -19.77
C ALA A 488 -18.83 -7.95 -18.97
N LYS A 489 -19.39 -9.08 -19.41
CA LYS A 489 -19.18 -10.38 -18.77
C LYS A 489 -17.75 -10.89 -18.92
N LYS A 490 -17.15 -10.74 -20.11
CA LYS A 490 -15.81 -11.27 -20.40
C LYS A 490 -14.70 -10.40 -19.84
N PHE A 491 -14.77 -9.07 -19.97
CA PHE A 491 -13.69 -8.14 -19.67
C PHE A 491 -13.96 -7.25 -18.45
N GLY A 492 -15.17 -7.27 -17.90
CA GLY A 492 -15.53 -6.47 -16.75
C GLY A 492 -14.86 -6.96 -15.47
N THR A 493 -14.32 -6.03 -14.70
CA THR A 493 -13.72 -6.26 -13.39
C THR A 493 -14.50 -5.50 -12.32
N ASP A 494 -14.28 -5.82 -11.07
CA ASP A 494 -14.87 -5.07 -9.97
C ASP A 494 -14.26 -3.66 -9.87
N ARG A 495 -14.99 -2.75 -9.21
CA ARG A 495 -14.54 -1.40 -8.94
C ARG A 495 -13.28 -1.42 -8.09
N ARG A 496 -12.30 -0.57 -8.41
CA ARG A 496 -11.04 -0.40 -7.69
C ARG A 496 -11.05 0.79 -6.74
N THR A 497 -11.82 1.82 -7.08
CA THR A 497 -11.84 3.11 -6.39
C THR A 497 -13.04 3.22 -5.47
N ASP A 498 -12.81 3.51 -4.19
CA ASP A 498 -13.89 3.78 -3.23
C ASP A 498 -14.45 5.21 -3.42
N LEU A 499 -15.77 5.34 -3.38
CA LEU A 499 -16.45 6.63 -3.46
C LEU A 499 -16.93 7.06 -2.09
N LEU A 500 -16.50 8.24 -1.62
CA LEU A 500 -16.87 8.80 -0.33
C LEU A 500 -17.75 10.04 -0.51
N GLU A 501 -18.97 10.03 0.03
CA GLU A 501 -19.93 11.14 -0.09
C GLU A 501 -19.45 12.42 0.59
N ALA A 502 -18.82 12.33 1.73
CA ALA A 502 -18.20 13.45 2.41
C ALA A 502 -16.71 13.15 2.68
N GLY A 503 -15.89 14.17 2.61
CA GLY A 503 -14.53 14.07 3.13
C GLY A 503 -14.61 13.69 4.58
N GLY A 504 -14.30 12.42 4.91
CA GLY A 504 -14.43 11.74 6.20
C GLY A 504 -14.92 12.58 7.35
N THR A 505 -15.54 11.99 8.34
CA THR A 505 -15.87 12.69 9.60
C THR A 505 -14.76 13.68 9.89
N PRO A 506 -15.03 15.00 10.12
CA PRO A 506 -14.00 15.91 10.61
C PRO A 506 -13.39 15.20 11.80
N VAL A 507 -12.14 14.76 11.67
CA VAL A 507 -11.42 14.25 12.83
C VAL A 507 -11.43 15.45 13.77
N ALA A 508 -12.31 15.40 14.75
CA ALA A 508 -12.30 16.34 15.85
C ALA A 508 -10.83 16.44 16.21
N THR A 509 -10.27 17.63 16.27
CA THR A 509 -8.87 17.98 16.42
C THR A 509 -8.14 16.99 17.32
N VAL A 510 -7.75 15.84 16.73
CA VAL A 510 -6.96 14.82 17.42
C VAL A 510 -5.62 15.47 17.65
N PRO A 511 -5.17 15.63 18.90
CA PRO A 511 -3.86 16.20 19.17
C PRO A 511 -2.79 15.44 18.38
N LEU A 512 -1.85 16.15 17.79
CA LEU A 512 -0.75 15.56 17.02
C LEU A 512 0.12 14.63 17.87
N GLN A 513 0.23 14.94 19.16
CA GLN A 513 1.00 14.19 20.14
C GLN A 513 0.10 13.60 21.21
N VAL A 514 0.48 12.45 21.73
CA VAL A 514 -0.13 11.85 22.91
C VAL A 514 0.03 12.83 24.08
N ALA A 515 -0.99 13.00 24.93
CA ALA A 515 -0.93 13.83 26.11
C ALA A 515 0.24 13.38 27.02
N ASP A 516 0.91 14.32 27.68
CA ASP A 516 2.02 14.04 28.60
C ASP A 516 1.48 13.90 30.03
N ASP A 517 0.54 12.96 30.20
CA ASP A 517 -0.13 12.72 31.48
C ASP A 517 0.84 12.10 32.50
N PRO A 518 0.72 12.43 33.79
CA PRO A 518 1.44 11.74 34.85
C PRO A 518 1.16 10.26 34.85
N CYS A 519 2.18 9.44 35.07
CA CYS A 519 2.07 8.01 35.20
C CYS A 519 3.10 7.47 36.18
N ARG A 520 3.05 6.18 36.50
CA ARG A 520 4.10 5.48 37.25
C ARG A 520 4.68 4.39 36.38
N VAL A 521 5.99 4.26 36.37
CA VAL A 521 6.71 3.18 35.72
C VAL A 521 7.01 2.08 36.72
N LEU A 522 6.68 0.86 36.38
CA LEU A 522 6.69 -0.30 37.28
C LEU A 522 7.57 -1.40 36.72
N LEU A 523 8.36 -2.03 37.62
CA LEU A 523 9.16 -3.22 37.34
C LEU A 523 8.72 -4.37 38.26
N SER A 524 8.30 -5.51 37.69
CA SER A 524 7.92 -6.69 38.44
C SER A 524 9.13 -7.53 38.85
N SER A 525 8.91 -8.41 39.81
CA SER A 525 9.88 -9.43 40.24
C SER A 525 10.29 -10.42 39.14
N THR A 526 9.53 -10.51 38.08
CA THR A 526 9.78 -11.38 36.90
C THR A 526 10.40 -10.64 35.72
N GLY A 527 10.78 -9.36 35.91
CA GLY A 527 11.41 -8.57 34.87
C GLY A 527 10.43 -8.00 33.80
N LEU A 528 9.17 -7.86 34.13
CA LEU A 528 8.18 -7.18 33.26
C LEU A 528 8.16 -5.70 33.61
N LEU A 529 8.11 -4.85 32.56
CA LEU A 529 7.95 -3.40 32.62
C LEU A 529 6.57 -2.99 32.11
N ALA A 530 5.97 -2.00 32.77
CA ALA A 530 4.74 -1.35 32.33
C ALA A 530 4.63 0.08 32.90
N ARG A 531 3.72 0.88 32.37
CA ARG A 531 3.32 2.16 32.96
C ARG A 531 1.85 2.16 33.32
N THR A 532 1.49 2.92 34.37
CA THR A 532 0.07 3.13 34.71
C THR A 532 -0.59 4.14 33.77
N ALA A 533 -1.91 4.16 33.76
CA ALA A 533 -2.70 5.16 33.00
C ALA A 533 -2.66 6.55 33.62
N ASN A 534 -2.43 6.65 34.95
CA ASN A 534 -2.36 7.88 35.72
C ASN A 534 -1.21 7.83 36.75
N GLY A 535 -0.93 8.95 37.43
CA GLY A 535 0.15 9.04 38.42
C GLY A 535 -0.23 8.56 39.81
N GLU A 536 -1.44 8.13 40.03
CA GLU A 536 -1.93 7.73 41.37
C GLU A 536 -1.32 6.41 41.81
N PRO A 537 -1.03 6.24 43.12
CA PRO A 537 -0.65 4.96 43.69
C PRO A 537 -1.78 3.95 43.52
N PHE A 538 -1.40 2.66 43.40
CA PHE A 538 -2.42 1.61 43.43
C PHE A 538 -3.07 1.53 44.79
N THR A 539 -4.41 1.54 44.82
CA THR A 539 -5.16 1.23 46.03
C THR A 539 -5.48 -0.27 46.00
N GLU A 540 -4.93 -1.01 46.94
CA GLU A 540 -5.26 -2.44 47.13
C GLU A 540 -6.68 -2.54 47.69
N ASP A 541 -7.54 -3.34 47.06
CA ASP A 541 -8.81 -3.75 47.68
C ASP A 541 -8.53 -4.72 48.85
N ALA A 542 -8.90 -4.32 50.06
CA ALA A 542 -8.75 -5.14 51.26
C ALA A 542 -9.53 -6.45 51.09
N GLY A 543 -8.87 -7.53 50.74
CA GLY A 543 -9.45 -8.87 50.55
C GLY A 543 -9.39 -9.39 49.11
N ALA A 544 -8.77 -8.69 48.14
CA ALA A 544 -8.51 -9.23 46.82
C ALA A 544 -7.51 -10.39 46.89
N GLU A 545 -7.78 -11.46 46.13
CA GLU A 545 -6.85 -12.57 45.98
C GLU A 545 -5.57 -12.14 45.29
N ARG A 546 -4.43 -12.61 45.81
CA ARG A 546 -3.13 -12.38 45.21
C ARG A 546 -3.00 -13.12 43.88
N VAL A 547 -2.45 -12.44 42.88
CA VAL A 547 -2.33 -12.97 41.51
C VAL A 547 -0.89 -13.04 41.06
N LYS A 548 -0.63 -13.78 40.02
CA LYS A 548 0.71 -13.92 39.44
C LYS A 548 1.21 -12.53 38.92
N HIS A 549 2.50 -12.24 39.16
CA HIS A 549 3.17 -10.96 38.81
C HIS A 549 2.68 -9.75 39.63
N ASP A 550 2.14 -9.97 40.83
CA ASP A 550 1.70 -8.92 41.76
C ASP A 550 2.84 -8.32 42.61
N VAL A 551 4.04 -8.95 42.65
CA VAL A 551 5.20 -8.39 43.35
C VAL A 551 5.95 -7.41 42.45
N ILE A 552 5.83 -6.12 42.77
CA ILE A 552 6.49 -5.00 42.05
C ILE A 552 7.71 -4.60 42.85
N VAL A 553 8.91 -4.80 42.28
CA VAL A 553 10.18 -4.55 42.95
C VAL A 553 10.66 -3.11 42.86
N SER A 554 10.17 -2.34 41.88
CA SER A 554 10.50 -0.95 41.74
C SER A 554 9.37 -0.18 41.07
N ALA A 555 9.07 1.03 41.54
CA ALA A 555 8.07 1.93 40.99
C ALA A 555 8.55 3.36 41.13
N VAL A 556 8.54 4.09 40.03
CA VAL A 556 8.93 5.52 39.98
C VAL A 556 7.87 6.37 39.30
N PRO A 557 7.63 7.58 39.75
CA PRO A 557 6.79 8.54 39.06
C PRO A 557 7.46 8.97 37.76
N GLY A 558 6.65 9.27 36.72
CA GLY A 558 7.08 9.77 35.44
C GLY A 558 5.93 10.43 34.69
N THR A 559 6.15 10.82 33.46
CA THR A 559 5.11 11.28 32.56
C THR A 559 5.09 10.42 31.30
N ALA A 560 3.97 10.38 30.61
CA ALA A 560 3.76 9.50 29.45
C ALA A 560 4.81 9.71 28.34
N ARG A 561 5.40 10.90 28.21
CA ARG A 561 6.47 11.23 27.25
C ARG A 561 7.83 11.45 27.90
N GLY A 562 7.93 11.19 29.21
CA GLY A 562 9.16 11.35 29.97
C GLY A 562 10.12 10.19 29.82
N GLU A 563 11.23 10.24 30.57
CA GLU A 563 12.25 9.21 30.66
C GLU A 563 12.45 8.78 32.12
N VAL A 564 12.80 7.52 32.31
CA VAL A 564 13.25 6.99 33.61
C VAL A 564 14.57 6.22 33.41
N GLY A 565 15.32 6.01 34.50
CA GLY A 565 16.56 5.25 34.48
C GLY A 565 16.36 3.85 35.04
N ALA A 566 16.98 2.85 34.45
CA ALA A 566 17.12 1.49 34.97
C ALA A 566 18.56 1.31 35.47
N VAL A 567 18.75 1.11 36.78
CA VAL A 567 20.06 0.89 37.41
C VAL A 567 20.40 -0.59 37.40
N THR A 568 21.57 -0.95 36.89
CA THR A 568 21.97 -2.33 36.74
C THR A 568 22.95 -2.79 37.81
N SER A 569 23.06 -4.11 37.99
CA SER A 569 24.02 -4.74 38.92
C SER A 569 25.49 -4.46 38.53
N ALA A 570 25.77 -4.13 37.27
CA ALA A 570 27.09 -3.77 36.78
C ALA A 570 27.47 -2.28 37.01
N GLY A 571 26.61 -1.49 37.65
CA GLY A 571 26.90 -0.08 37.93
C GLY A 571 26.56 0.87 36.79
N ARG A 572 25.77 0.42 35.82
CA ARG A 572 25.26 1.24 34.72
C ARG A 572 23.84 1.75 35.03
N LEU A 573 23.50 2.88 34.47
CA LEU A 573 22.14 3.45 34.39
C LEU A 573 21.78 3.54 32.92
N LEU A 574 20.72 2.85 32.53
CA LEU A 574 20.18 2.78 31.16
C LEU A 574 18.90 3.61 31.08
N ARG A 575 18.77 4.50 30.11
CA ARG A 575 17.55 5.31 29.93
C ARG A 575 16.43 4.50 29.27
N LEU A 576 15.22 4.72 29.76
CA LEU A 576 13.97 4.14 29.26
C LEU A 576 13.01 5.25 28.89
N ASN A 577 12.52 5.26 27.65
CA ASN A 577 11.43 6.15 27.24
C ASN A 577 10.10 5.56 27.73
N VAL A 578 9.37 6.31 28.54
CA VAL A 578 8.12 5.84 29.17
C VAL A 578 7.03 5.58 28.11
N ILE A 579 7.06 6.31 27.00
CA ILE A 579 6.10 6.15 25.90
C ILE A 579 6.17 4.77 25.23
N ASP A 580 7.33 4.10 25.30
CA ASP A 580 7.54 2.80 24.69
C ASP A 580 7.00 1.65 25.54
N LEU A 581 6.69 1.91 26.81
CA LEU A 581 6.21 0.93 27.77
C LEU A 581 4.72 0.68 27.59
N PRO A 582 4.26 -0.61 27.71
CA PRO A 582 2.84 -0.92 27.69
C PRO A 582 2.10 -0.23 28.82
N GLN A 583 0.93 0.31 28.51
CA GLN A 583 0.05 0.94 29.49
C GLN A 583 -0.87 -0.09 30.10
N LEU A 584 -0.90 -0.16 31.42
CA LEU A 584 -1.84 -0.99 32.17
C LEU A 584 -3.26 -0.39 32.14
N PRO A 585 -4.31 -1.24 32.26
CA PRO A 585 -5.68 -0.76 32.42
C PRO A 585 -5.84 0.16 33.65
N GLU A 586 -6.75 1.14 33.55
CA GLU A 586 -7.01 2.11 34.65
C GLU A 586 -7.54 1.45 35.93
N SER A 587 -8.28 0.36 35.80
CA SER A 587 -8.85 -0.38 36.95
C SER A 587 -8.35 -1.81 36.97
N MET A 588 -7.68 -2.17 38.05
CA MET A 588 -7.28 -3.53 38.38
C MET A 588 -7.66 -3.87 39.82
N PRO A 589 -8.34 -4.98 40.10
CA PRO A 589 -8.69 -5.37 41.46
C PRO A 589 -7.45 -5.69 42.32
N THR A 590 -6.39 -6.20 41.70
CA THR A 590 -5.08 -6.45 42.31
C THR A 590 -3.99 -5.92 41.39
N PRO A 591 -3.12 -4.99 41.83
CA PRO A 591 -1.99 -4.54 41.03
C PRO A 591 -1.11 -5.70 40.56
N ASN A 592 -0.92 -5.84 39.26
CA ASN A 592 -0.04 -6.86 38.68
C ASN A 592 0.50 -6.44 37.33
N LEU A 593 1.60 -7.02 36.90
CA LEU A 593 2.23 -6.72 35.62
C LEU A 593 2.03 -7.81 34.55
N ALA A 594 0.96 -8.59 34.60
CA ALA A 594 0.67 -9.58 33.56
C ALA A 594 0.52 -8.97 32.13
N GLY A 595 0.12 -7.68 32.05
CA GLY A 595 0.06 -6.92 30.80
C GLY A 595 1.35 -6.17 30.43
N GLY A 596 2.44 -6.37 31.18
CA GLY A 596 3.74 -5.75 30.91
C GLY A 596 4.55 -6.48 29.83
N ALA A 597 5.62 -5.86 29.36
CA ALA A 597 6.55 -6.44 28.41
C ALA A 597 7.91 -6.75 29.08
N PRO A 598 8.64 -7.77 28.58
CA PRO A 598 9.94 -8.14 29.12
C PRO A 598 10.95 -6.99 29.07
N LEU A 599 11.69 -6.78 30.16
CA LEU A 599 12.73 -5.75 30.29
C LEU A 599 13.76 -5.80 29.14
N ALA A 600 14.12 -7.01 28.68
CA ALA A 600 15.07 -7.22 27.59
C ALA A 600 14.61 -6.63 26.23
N GLU A 601 13.35 -6.28 26.08
CA GLU A 601 12.86 -5.59 24.89
C GLU A 601 13.24 -4.10 24.87
N PHE A 602 13.58 -3.53 26.03
CA PHE A 602 13.80 -2.08 26.19
C PHE A 602 15.25 -1.72 26.47
N VAL A 603 16.04 -2.64 27.08
CA VAL A 603 17.44 -2.41 27.44
C VAL A 603 18.30 -3.61 27.03
N SER A 604 19.53 -3.30 26.62
CA SER A 604 20.55 -4.32 26.35
C SER A 604 21.38 -4.54 27.61
N LEU A 605 21.25 -5.71 28.23
CA LEU A 605 22.03 -6.14 29.37
C LEU A 605 23.18 -7.05 28.91
N GLU A 606 24.29 -7.00 29.62
CA GLU A 606 25.40 -7.98 29.46
C GLU A 606 25.04 -9.31 30.11
N ASP A 607 25.87 -10.36 29.86
CA ASP A 607 25.71 -11.63 30.51
C ASP A 607 25.82 -11.47 32.04
N ASP A 608 24.93 -12.10 32.82
CA ASP A 608 24.80 -12.01 34.27
C ASP A 608 24.46 -10.63 34.86
N GLU A 609 24.14 -9.64 34.02
CA GLU A 609 23.68 -8.31 34.44
C GLU A 609 22.15 -8.29 34.67
N THR A 610 21.75 -7.67 35.76
CA THR A 610 20.32 -7.52 36.13
C THR A 610 20.00 -6.09 36.50
N VAL A 611 18.76 -5.66 36.26
CA VAL A 611 18.27 -4.35 36.74
C VAL A 611 17.85 -4.50 38.19
N VAL A 612 18.40 -3.63 39.06
CA VAL A 612 18.17 -3.64 40.50
C VAL A 612 17.10 -2.64 40.95
N CYS A 613 16.96 -1.52 40.23
CA CYS A 613 15.85 -0.58 40.49
C CYS A 613 15.64 0.35 39.30
N LEU A 614 14.50 1.05 39.32
CA LEU A 614 14.21 2.23 38.47
C LEU A 614 14.54 3.52 39.26
N THR A 615 14.82 4.63 38.52
CA THR A 615 15.05 5.98 39.09
C THR A 615 14.41 7.03 38.20
N THR A 616 13.96 8.16 38.78
CA THR A 616 13.23 9.21 38.08
C THR A 616 14.08 10.05 37.13
N LEU A 617 15.38 10.05 37.26
CA LEU A 617 16.31 11.01 36.61
C LEU A 617 16.09 12.47 37.00
N ASP A 618 15.38 12.75 38.11
CA ASP A 618 15.11 14.09 38.58
C ASP A 618 16.34 14.70 39.25
N GLU A 619 16.84 15.81 38.72
CA GLU A 619 17.99 16.56 39.24
C GLU A 619 17.73 17.14 40.63
N SER A 620 16.46 17.29 41.04
CA SER A 620 16.08 17.79 42.38
C SER A 620 16.04 16.69 43.46
N SER A 621 16.20 15.41 43.05
CA SER A 621 16.25 14.26 43.98
C SER A 621 17.38 14.38 45.00
N PRO A 622 17.20 13.93 46.26
CA PRO A 622 18.28 13.80 47.22
C PRO A 622 19.42 12.92 46.78
N GLY A 623 19.22 12.10 45.72
CA GLY A 623 20.22 11.24 45.12
C GLY A 623 19.88 9.77 45.20
N LEU A 624 20.61 8.99 44.44
CA LEU A 624 20.47 7.53 44.38
C LEU A 624 21.44 6.86 45.36
N ALA A 625 20.90 6.14 46.37
CA ALA A 625 21.69 5.34 47.26
C ALA A 625 21.98 3.94 46.66
N ILE A 626 23.24 3.50 46.68
CA ILE A 626 23.71 2.25 46.12
C ILE A 626 24.46 1.47 47.16
N GLY A 627 24.20 0.17 47.25
CA GLY A 627 24.97 -0.78 48.07
C GLY A 627 25.55 -1.91 47.23
N THR A 628 26.83 -2.28 47.49
CA THR A 628 27.50 -3.32 46.72
C THR A 628 27.72 -4.59 47.53
N ALA A 629 27.97 -5.72 46.85
CA ALA A 629 28.23 -7.01 47.47
C ALA A 629 29.46 -7.00 48.40
N GLN A 630 30.45 -6.18 48.12
CA GLN A 630 31.64 -6.00 48.98
C GLN A 630 31.44 -4.97 50.10
N GLY A 631 30.20 -4.55 50.34
CA GLY A 631 29.85 -3.68 51.46
C GLY A 631 30.16 -2.19 51.24
N VAL A 632 30.30 -1.75 50.01
CA VAL A 632 30.47 -0.33 49.67
C VAL A 632 29.10 0.34 49.64
N VAL A 633 29.00 1.61 50.14
CA VAL A 633 27.84 2.46 50.03
C VAL A 633 28.20 3.71 49.22
N LYS A 634 27.29 4.14 48.35
CA LYS A 634 27.41 5.38 47.61
C LYS A 634 26.07 6.10 47.57
N ARG A 635 26.11 7.44 47.68
CA ARG A 635 24.99 8.32 47.33
C ARG A 635 25.40 9.11 46.11
N VAL A 636 24.76 8.86 44.97
CA VAL A 636 25.07 9.44 43.69
C VAL A 636 24.39 10.80 43.59
N VAL A 637 25.15 11.84 43.20
CA VAL A 637 24.57 13.17 42.85
C VAL A 637 23.71 12.98 41.60
N PRO A 638 22.46 13.50 41.55
CA PRO A 638 21.55 13.37 40.41
C PRO A 638 21.97 14.28 39.25
N ASP A 639 23.06 13.95 38.57
CA ASP A 639 23.57 14.61 37.37
C ASP A 639 23.50 13.62 36.22
N TYR A 640 22.42 13.67 35.44
CA TYR A 640 22.08 12.72 34.38
C TYR A 640 21.99 13.41 33.02
N PRO A 641 23.12 13.65 32.28
CA PRO A 641 23.12 14.32 31.00
C PRO A 641 22.15 13.68 29.98
N SER A 642 21.21 14.46 29.44
CA SER A 642 20.11 14.00 28.55
C SER A 642 20.58 13.42 27.20
N HIS A 643 21.81 13.76 26.77
CA HIS A 643 22.38 13.31 25.50
C HIS A 643 22.99 11.91 25.54
N LYS A 644 23.04 11.28 26.74
CA LYS A 644 23.63 9.95 26.94
C LYS A 644 22.54 8.95 27.27
N GLU A 645 22.47 7.88 26.47
CA GLU A 645 21.52 6.78 26.70
C GLU A 645 21.97 5.86 27.84
N GLU A 646 23.29 5.81 28.10
CA GLU A 646 23.93 5.00 29.15
C GLU A 646 24.90 5.83 29.97
N LEU A 647 24.90 5.59 31.28
CA LEU A 647 25.74 6.30 32.27
C LEU A 647 26.29 5.32 33.28
N GLU A 648 27.57 5.44 33.64
CA GLU A 648 28.13 4.77 34.83
C GLU A 648 27.68 5.54 36.08
N VAL A 649 27.15 4.86 37.10
CA VAL A 649 26.72 5.45 38.38
C VAL A 649 27.65 5.12 39.54
N ILE A 650 28.53 4.15 39.39
CA ILE A 650 29.57 3.79 40.35
C ILE A 650 30.70 3.05 39.62
N THR A 651 31.96 3.36 39.94
CA THR A 651 33.09 2.53 39.51
C THR A 651 33.27 1.38 40.50
N LEU A 652 32.89 0.17 40.07
CA LEU A 652 32.97 -1.04 40.88
C LEU A 652 34.42 -1.57 40.92
N LYS A 653 34.79 -2.22 42.04
CA LYS A 653 36.00 -3.01 42.12
C LYS A 653 35.85 -4.35 41.41
N GLU A 654 36.96 -4.98 41.09
CA GLU A 654 36.97 -6.30 40.47
C GLU A 654 36.16 -7.32 41.28
N GLY A 655 35.23 -8.02 40.67
CA GLY A 655 34.35 -9.00 41.31
C GLY A 655 33.26 -8.44 42.22
N ASP A 656 33.08 -7.09 42.27
CA ASP A 656 31.99 -6.46 43.02
C ASP A 656 30.78 -6.23 42.09
N ARG A 657 29.58 -6.12 42.69
CA ARG A 657 28.34 -5.82 42.01
C ARG A 657 27.39 -5.05 42.91
N ILE A 658 26.48 -4.30 42.29
CA ILE A 658 25.39 -3.67 43.04
C ILE A 658 24.39 -4.77 43.45
N VAL A 659 24.03 -4.78 44.76
CA VAL A 659 23.02 -5.69 45.31
C VAL A 659 21.70 -5.00 45.63
N GLY A 660 21.68 -3.68 45.59
CA GLY A 660 20.50 -2.86 45.75
C GLY A 660 20.78 -1.40 45.48
N ALA A 661 19.80 -0.70 44.96
CA ALA A 661 19.82 0.74 44.76
C ALA A 661 18.43 1.31 45.03
N VAL A 662 18.36 2.51 45.64
CA VAL A 662 17.10 3.17 46.00
C VAL A 662 17.26 4.65 45.83
N GLU A 663 16.35 5.25 45.08
CA GLU A 663 16.25 6.68 44.99
C GLU A 663 15.71 7.24 46.32
N LEU A 664 16.47 8.11 46.97
CA LEU A 664 16.09 8.72 48.23
C LEU A 664 14.98 9.75 48.05
N ARG A 665 14.02 9.82 48.97
CA ARG A 665 12.91 10.77 48.91
C ARG A 665 13.21 12.08 49.71
N THR A 666 13.78 11.90 50.90
CA THR A 666 14.11 13.00 51.84
C THR A 666 15.60 13.15 52.04
N GLY A 667 16.39 12.08 51.93
CA GLY A 667 17.81 12.02 52.27
C GLY A 667 18.08 11.69 53.75
N ASP A 668 17.02 11.45 54.53
CA ASP A 668 17.08 11.10 55.95
C ASP A 668 16.64 9.65 56.21
N GLU A 669 16.40 8.87 55.16
CA GLU A 669 16.09 7.43 55.25
C GLU A 669 17.20 6.66 55.94
N ASP A 670 16.82 5.54 56.55
CA ASP A 670 17.79 4.57 57.08
C ASP A 670 18.24 3.63 55.95
N LEU A 671 19.53 3.60 55.69
CA LEU A 671 20.18 2.65 54.80
C LEU A 671 20.49 1.34 55.55
N ILE A 672 20.16 0.24 54.89
CA ILE A 672 20.25 -1.12 55.49
C ILE A 672 21.10 -2.01 54.64
N PHE A 673 22.11 -2.61 55.23
CA PHE A 673 22.88 -3.73 54.66
C PHE A 673 22.55 -5.02 55.38
N ILE A 674 22.34 -6.08 54.67
CA ILE A 674 22.20 -7.43 55.23
C ILE A 674 23.17 -8.33 54.48
N SER A 675 24.04 -9.01 55.24
CA SER A 675 25.04 -9.95 54.72
C SER A 675 24.58 -11.40 54.86
N ASP A 676 25.18 -12.27 54.07
CA ASP A 676 24.87 -13.70 54.02
C ASP A 676 25.25 -14.44 55.33
N ASP A 677 26.12 -13.86 56.20
CA ASP A 677 26.43 -14.32 57.53
C ASP A 677 25.46 -13.79 58.61
N ALA A 678 24.27 -13.32 58.15
CA ALA A 678 23.17 -12.82 58.96
C ALA A 678 23.49 -11.58 59.80
N GLN A 679 24.34 -10.66 59.32
CA GLN A 679 24.57 -9.36 59.95
C GLN A 679 23.75 -8.29 59.26
N LEU A 680 22.98 -7.52 60.03
CA LEU A 680 22.23 -6.36 59.61
C LEU A 680 22.85 -5.08 60.17
N LEU A 681 23.24 -4.13 59.30
CA LEU A 681 23.69 -2.82 59.67
C LEU A 681 22.71 -1.76 59.18
N ARG A 682 22.24 -0.92 60.09
CA ARG A 682 21.32 0.21 59.86
C ARG A 682 21.98 1.51 60.26
N PHE A 683 21.97 2.54 59.32
CA PHE A 683 22.45 3.90 59.56
C PHE A 683 21.75 4.93 58.65
N GLN A 684 21.74 6.19 59.03
CA GLN A 684 21.08 7.24 58.27
C GLN A 684 21.78 7.56 56.93
N ALA A 685 21.03 7.84 55.87
CA ALA A 685 21.56 8.20 54.55
C ALA A 685 22.37 9.51 54.62
N SER A 686 22.02 10.43 55.50
CA SER A 686 22.72 11.71 55.71
C SER A 686 24.21 11.57 56.12
N VAL A 687 24.65 10.43 56.69
CA VAL A 687 26.08 10.16 56.97
C VAL A 687 26.86 9.71 55.72
N VAL A 688 26.18 9.51 54.59
CA VAL A 688 26.81 9.21 53.30
C VAL A 688 26.84 10.47 52.45
N ARG A 689 28.00 11.07 52.32
CA ARG A 689 28.13 12.32 51.48
C ARG A 689 27.84 11.99 50.02
N PRO A 690 27.10 12.88 49.30
CA PRO A 690 26.90 12.71 47.86
C PRO A 690 28.24 12.71 47.11
N GLN A 691 28.31 11.91 46.05
CA GLN A 691 29.50 11.72 45.22
C GLN A 691 29.11 11.77 43.72
N GLY A 692 30.03 12.26 42.92
CA GLY A 692 29.88 12.20 41.46
C GLY A 692 29.84 10.78 40.93
N ARG A 693 29.28 10.62 39.75
CA ARG A 693 29.01 9.29 39.10
C ARG A 693 30.25 8.39 39.05
N ALA A 694 31.39 8.88 38.65
CA ALA A 694 32.64 8.07 38.55
C ALA A 694 33.35 7.72 39.87
N ALA A 695 32.80 8.08 41.01
CA ALA A 695 33.39 7.75 42.30
C ALA A 695 33.06 6.30 42.72
N GLY A 696 33.99 5.63 43.39
CA GLY A 696 33.84 4.24 43.84
C GLY A 696 33.10 4.04 45.16
N GLY A 697 32.46 5.05 45.73
CA GLY A 697 31.74 4.98 47.00
C GLY A 697 32.61 5.06 48.24
N MET A 698 32.11 4.59 49.39
CA MET A 698 32.81 4.55 50.69
C MET A 698 32.40 3.27 51.44
N ALA A 699 33.16 2.88 52.49
CA ALA A 699 32.85 1.73 53.31
C ALA A 699 31.44 1.86 53.93
N GLY A 700 30.55 0.94 53.66
CA GLY A 700 29.18 0.82 54.17
C GLY A 700 29.13 -0.07 55.43
N ILE A 701 29.30 -1.36 55.25
CA ILE A 701 29.35 -2.34 56.33
C ILE A 701 30.74 -3.00 56.39
N LYS A 702 31.20 -3.39 57.57
CA LYS A 702 32.40 -4.20 57.74
C LYS A 702 32.02 -5.65 57.71
N LEU A 703 32.45 -6.35 56.68
CA LEU A 703 32.19 -7.77 56.46
C LEU A 703 33.28 -8.64 57.13
N THR A 704 32.96 -9.90 57.47
CA THR A 704 33.90 -10.98 57.78
C THR A 704 34.56 -11.47 56.47
N GLU A 705 35.67 -12.28 56.57
CA GLU A 705 36.54 -12.59 55.45
C GLU A 705 35.80 -13.25 54.25
N ASP A 706 34.78 -14.08 54.50
CA ASP A 706 34.03 -14.82 53.49
C ASP A 706 32.60 -14.30 53.27
N ALA A 707 32.18 -13.22 53.98
CA ALA A 707 30.82 -12.74 53.92
C ALA A 707 30.62 -11.74 52.77
N LYS A 708 29.42 -11.76 52.18
CA LYS A 708 28.98 -10.82 51.15
C LYS A 708 27.65 -10.20 51.54
N VAL A 709 27.44 -8.95 51.14
CA VAL A 709 26.12 -8.33 51.22
C VAL A 709 25.20 -8.98 50.17
N ILE A 710 24.03 -9.40 50.60
CA ILE A 710 22.98 -9.99 49.74
C ILE A 710 21.78 -9.07 49.57
N SER A 711 21.63 -8.03 50.43
CA SER A 711 20.53 -7.08 50.32
C SER A 711 20.98 -5.68 50.77
N PHE A 712 20.58 -4.67 50.01
CA PHE A 712 20.71 -3.27 50.36
C PHE A 712 19.41 -2.52 50.02
N THR A 713 18.89 -1.74 50.94
CA THR A 713 17.68 -0.97 50.77
C THR A 713 17.68 0.32 51.63
N ALA A 714 16.71 1.16 51.42
CA ALA A 714 16.43 2.34 52.25
C ALA A 714 15.01 2.25 52.83
N VAL A 715 14.86 2.57 54.09
CA VAL A 715 13.56 2.57 54.80
C VAL A 715 13.33 3.94 55.43
N ASP A 716 12.12 4.48 55.27
CA ASP A 716 11.70 5.68 55.97
C ASP A 716 11.63 5.37 57.48
N PRO A 717 12.35 6.12 58.34
CA PRO A 717 12.32 5.90 59.78
C PRO A 717 10.95 5.98 60.44
N ALA A 718 10.02 6.69 59.84
CA ALA A 718 8.64 6.87 60.29
C ALA A 718 7.68 5.78 59.83
N ALA A 719 8.06 4.98 58.82
CA ALA A 719 7.22 3.92 58.30
C ALA A 719 7.25 2.66 59.16
N GLU A 720 6.10 1.99 59.26
CA GLU A 720 6.04 0.64 59.76
C GLU A 720 6.73 -0.31 58.79
N ALA A 721 7.77 -0.99 59.24
CA ALA A 721 8.61 -1.82 58.35
C ALA A 721 9.02 -3.14 59.03
N VAL A 722 9.38 -4.08 58.21
CA VAL A 722 9.82 -5.41 58.65
C VAL A 722 11.11 -5.80 57.92
N VAL A 723 11.83 -6.78 58.53
CA VAL A 723 12.99 -7.47 57.98
C VAL A 723 12.60 -8.91 57.74
N PHE A 724 12.73 -9.34 56.49
CA PHE A 724 12.53 -10.71 56.08
C PHE A 724 13.88 -11.37 55.74
N THR A 725 14.11 -12.56 56.26
CA THR A 725 15.34 -13.31 56.04
C THR A 725 15.03 -14.81 55.83
N VAL A 726 15.77 -15.44 54.92
CA VAL A 726 15.67 -16.88 54.61
C VAL A 726 17.03 -17.51 54.76
N ALA A 727 17.14 -18.50 55.67
CA ALA A 727 18.36 -19.29 55.88
C ALA A 727 18.45 -20.44 54.87
N GLY A 728 19.69 -20.84 54.56
CA GLY A 728 20.03 -21.93 53.68
C GLY A 728 21.40 -22.49 53.93
N SER A 729 21.90 -23.36 53.08
CA SER A 729 23.23 -23.97 53.19
C SER A 729 24.08 -23.69 51.95
N ARG A 730 25.36 -23.26 52.20
CA ARG A 730 26.38 -23.14 51.14
C ARG A 730 26.89 -24.52 50.78
N GLY A 731 26.73 -25.02 49.63
CA GLY A 731 27.37 -26.29 49.21
C GLY A 731 26.44 -27.35 48.67
N THR A 732 25.21 -27.05 48.49
CA THR A 732 24.29 -27.83 47.66
C THR A 732 24.40 -27.35 46.19
N LEU A 733 24.52 -28.30 45.25
CA LEU A 733 24.55 -28.04 43.80
C LEU A 733 23.27 -27.36 43.29
N ASP A 734 22.28 -27.20 44.15
CA ASP A 734 21.01 -26.56 43.89
C ASP A 734 20.87 -25.40 44.89
N ASP A 735 21.04 -24.14 44.41
CA ASP A 735 20.85 -22.90 45.18
C ASP A 735 19.43 -22.75 45.78
N SER A 736 18.60 -23.75 45.63
CA SER A 736 17.17 -23.78 45.99
C SER A 736 16.85 -24.34 47.39
N VAL A 737 17.81 -24.83 48.17
CA VAL A 737 17.51 -25.38 49.51
C VAL A 737 17.37 -24.26 50.53
N GLN A 738 16.23 -23.59 50.47
CA GLN A 738 15.76 -22.70 51.53
C GLN A 738 15.17 -23.56 52.67
N THR A 739 15.58 -23.30 53.89
CA THR A 739 15.21 -24.11 55.05
C THR A 739 14.23 -23.37 55.95
N THR A 740 14.63 -22.27 56.52
CA THR A 740 13.80 -21.50 57.43
C THR A 740 13.70 -20.01 57.02
N ALA A 741 12.55 -19.42 57.24
CA ALA A 741 12.34 -18.00 57.05
C ALA A 741 11.87 -17.30 58.31
N LYS A 742 12.18 -16.01 58.41
CA LYS A 742 11.83 -15.20 59.55
C LYS A 742 11.42 -13.81 59.13
N LEU A 743 10.33 -13.31 59.71
CA LEU A 743 9.84 -11.95 59.56
C LEU A 743 9.90 -11.22 60.89
N THR A 744 10.62 -10.12 61.00
CA THR A 744 10.90 -9.40 62.27
C THR A 744 10.60 -7.91 62.10
N PRO A 745 9.97 -7.21 63.09
CA PRO A 745 9.80 -5.79 63.06
C PRO A 745 11.14 -5.05 62.94
N PHE A 746 11.15 -4.02 62.08
CA PHE A 746 12.37 -3.25 61.78
C PHE A 746 12.91 -2.45 63.00
N ASP A 747 12.06 -2.03 63.91
CA ASP A 747 12.39 -1.31 65.12
C ASP A 747 13.28 -2.10 66.11
N GLN A 748 13.32 -3.46 65.97
CA GLN A 748 14.19 -4.34 66.78
C GLN A 748 15.68 -4.20 66.43
N TYR A 749 16.02 -3.50 65.34
CA TYR A 749 17.38 -3.30 64.84
C TYR A 749 17.88 -1.90 65.17
N PRO A 750 18.88 -1.75 66.10
CA PRO A 750 19.39 -0.43 66.48
C PRO A 750 20.20 0.20 65.35
N ARG A 751 20.12 1.54 65.22
CA ARG A 751 21.05 2.30 64.37
C ARG A 751 22.48 2.17 64.93
N LYS A 752 23.43 2.00 64.02
CA LYS A 752 24.87 1.99 64.35
C LYS A 752 25.65 2.91 63.41
N GLY A 753 26.91 3.15 63.75
CA GLY A 753 27.80 3.89 62.86
C GLY A 753 28.08 3.15 61.55
N ARG A 754 28.18 3.86 60.45
CA ARG A 754 28.64 3.32 59.16
C ARG A 754 30.03 2.66 59.31
N ALA A 755 30.33 1.68 58.50
CA ALA A 755 31.57 0.87 58.49
C ALA A 755 31.77 0.00 59.77
N THR A 756 30.68 -0.35 60.44
CA THR A 756 30.69 -1.33 61.56
C THR A 756 30.08 -2.66 61.10
N GLY A 757 30.24 -3.72 61.94
CA GLY A 757 29.82 -5.10 61.59
C GLY A 757 28.34 -5.44 61.74
N GLY A 758 27.46 -4.46 62.12
CA GLY A 758 26.02 -4.74 62.26
C GLY A 758 25.60 -5.49 63.53
N VAL A 759 24.43 -6.11 63.53
CA VAL A 759 23.83 -6.97 64.53
C VAL A 759 23.23 -8.22 63.85
N ARG A 760 23.21 -9.35 64.58
CA ARG A 760 22.62 -10.58 64.05
C ARG A 760 21.14 -10.45 63.82
N CYS A 761 20.67 -10.81 62.59
CA CYS A 761 19.26 -10.75 62.20
C CYS A 761 18.55 -12.12 62.16
N GLN A 762 19.30 -13.24 62.09
CA GLN A 762 18.76 -14.59 62.24
C GLN A 762 19.80 -15.53 62.86
N ARG A 763 19.35 -16.48 63.61
CA ARG A 763 20.19 -17.56 64.12
C ARG A 763 20.04 -18.79 63.23
N PHE A 764 21.12 -19.30 62.74
CA PHE A 764 21.15 -20.52 61.91
C PHE A 764 20.89 -21.78 62.78
N LEU A 765 20.05 -22.65 62.23
CA LEU A 765 19.81 -23.99 62.74
C LEU A 765 20.91 -24.99 62.29
N LYS A 766 20.88 -26.21 62.84
CA LYS A 766 21.81 -27.25 62.37
C LYS A 766 21.59 -27.58 60.90
N GLY A 767 22.61 -27.35 60.07
CA GLY A 767 22.57 -27.52 58.61
C GLY A 767 22.33 -26.23 57.84
N GLU A 768 22.19 -25.07 58.50
CA GLU A 768 22.16 -23.73 57.91
C GLU A 768 23.47 -23.01 58.18
N ASP A 769 24.04 -22.36 57.20
CA ASP A 769 25.30 -21.63 57.31
C ASP A 769 25.33 -20.27 56.68
N CYS A 770 24.24 -19.91 55.94
CA CYS A 770 24.11 -18.61 55.28
C CYS A 770 22.65 -18.19 55.16
N LEU A 771 22.44 -16.88 54.87
CA LEU A 771 21.18 -16.38 54.33
C LEU A 771 21.20 -16.49 52.81
N SER A 772 20.16 -17.09 52.23
CA SER A 772 19.93 -17.19 50.78
C SER A 772 19.14 -16.00 50.22
N LEU A 773 18.32 -15.35 51.07
CA LEU A 773 17.53 -14.19 50.73
C LEU A 773 17.37 -13.28 51.95
N ALA A 774 17.44 -11.99 51.77
CA ALA A 774 17.11 -10.98 52.76
C ALA A 774 16.45 -9.76 52.14
N TRP A 775 15.53 -9.16 52.88
CA TRP A 775 14.85 -7.93 52.47
C TRP A 775 14.43 -7.12 53.69
N ALA A 776 14.42 -5.80 53.55
CA ALA A 776 13.86 -4.91 54.56
C ALA A 776 13.05 -3.82 53.90
N GLY A 777 11.84 -3.52 54.37
CA GLY A 777 10.96 -2.52 53.76
C GLY A 777 9.64 -2.36 54.48
N PRO A 778 8.79 -1.45 53.97
CA PRO A 778 7.49 -1.15 54.58
C PRO A 778 6.49 -2.32 54.44
N VAL A 779 5.49 -2.35 55.33
CA VAL A 779 4.40 -3.33 55.25
C VAL A 779 3.24 -2.78 54.45
N PRO A 780 2.42 -3.65 53.80
CA PRO A 780 2.52 -5.10 53.76
C PRO A 780 3.67 -5.60 52.85
N ALA A 781 4.38 -6.62 53.33
CA ALA A 781 5.40 -7.25 52.49
C ALA A 781 4.78 -8.39 51.65
N LEU A 782 5.09 -8.40 50.36
CA LEU A 782 4.60 -9.39 49.40
C LEU A 782 5.72 -10.23 48.86
N ALA A 783 5.55 -11.57 48.89
CA ALA A 783 6.56 -12.55 48.42
C ALA A 783 6.08 -13.33 47.21
N ALA A 784 7.01 -13.71 46.33
CA ALA A 784 6.73 -14.59 45.19
C ALA A 784 7.86 -15.58 44.90
N GLN A 785 7.51 -16.66 44.19
CA GLN A 785 8.45 -17.59 43.57
C GLN A 785 9.09 -16.98 42.32
N LYS A 786 10.12 -17.62 41.76
CA LYS A 786 10.84 -17.20 40.56
C LYS A 786 9.91 -16.96 39.34
N ASN A 787 8.83 -17.72 39.23
CA ASN A 787 7.84 -17.60 38.14
C ASN A 787 6.75 -16.57 38.43
N GLY A 788 6.85 -15.79 39.52
CA GLY A 788 5.89 -14.76 39.91
C GLY A 788 4.65 -15.26 40.66
N THR A 789 4.61 -16.57 41.04
CA THR A 789 3.49 -17.09 41.83
C THR A 789 3.59 -16.61 43.29
N PRO A 790 2.50 -16.05 43.86
CA PRO A 790 2.49 -15.57 45.25
C PRO A 790 2.85 -16.63 46.28
N VAL A 791 3.54 -16.19 47.33
CA VAL A 791 3.89 -17.00 48.54
C VAL A 791 3.49 -16.23 49.77
N ASP A 792 2.91 -16.94 50.75
CA ASP A 792 2.57 -16.39 52.06
C ASP A 792 3.83 -16.28 52.92
N LEU A 793 3.97 -15.18 53.65
CA LEU A 793 5.06 -14.93 54.56
C LEU A 793 4.72 -15.54 55.94
N PRO A 794 5.74 -15.89 56.74
CA PRO A 794 5.54 -16.39 58.11
C PRO A 794 4.99 -15.26 59.00
N GLU A 795 4.43 -15.67 60.18
CA GLU A 795 4.05 -14.73 61.21
C GLU A 795 5.24 -13.93 61.73
N ILE A 796 4.98 -12.71 62.20
CA ILE A 796 6.01 -11.81 62.73
C ILE A 796 6.61 -12.39 64.02
N ASP A 797 7.91 -12.63 64.09
CA ASP A 797 8.70 -12.96 65.27
C ASP A 797 9.41 -11.69 65.79
N PRO A 798 9.05 -11.19 66.98
CA PRO A 798 9.67 -9.99 67.56
C PRO A 798 11.13 -10.21 68.02
N ARG A 799 11.64 -11.44 68.07
CA ARG A 799 13.01 -11.72 68.48
C ARG A 799 13.99 -11.46 67.33
N ARG A 800 14.82 -10.44 67.50
CA ARG A 800 15.81 -10.05 66.45
C ARG A 800 16.74 -11.26 66.07
N ASP A 801 17.23 -12.03 67.03
CA ASP A 801 18.19 -13.11 66.84
C ASP A 801 17.57 -14.52 66.93
N GLY A 802 16.25 -14.62 66.73
CA GLY A 802 15.53 -15.90 66.67
C GLY A 802 15.89 -16.71 65.44
N SER A 803 15.64 -18.03 65.49
CA SER A 803 15.67 -18.90 64.31
C SER A 803 14.38 -18.76 63.51
N GLY A 804 14.44 -18.99 62.22
CA GLY A 804 13.24 -18.93 61.34
C GLY A 804 12.31 -20.15 61.55
N VAL A 805 11.19 -20.16 60.88
CA VAL A 805 10.25 -21.28 60.75
C VAL A 805 10.37 -21.89 59.35
N SER A 806 10.05 -23.19 59.18
CA SER A 806 10.15 -23.86 57.88
C SER A 806 9.24 -23.28 56.88
N LEU A 807 9.74 -23.07 55.65
CA LEU A 807 8.96 -22.57 54.50
C LEU A 807 8.23 -23.73 53.82
N ALA A 808 6.97 -23.50 53.46
CA ALA A 808 6.15 -24.42 52.66
C ALA A 808 6.49 -24.36 51.18
N LYS A 809 6.92 -23.17 50.70
CA LYS A 809 7.31 -22.90 49.30
C LYS A 809 8.55 -22.02 49.28
N THR A 810 9.36 -22.17 48.27
CA THR A 810 10.55 -21.35 48.04
C THR A 810 10.17 -19.90 47.76
N VAL A 811 10.83 -18.97 48.45
CA VAL A 811 10.69 -17.52 48.21
C VAL A 811 11.86 -17.05 47.39
N TRP A 812 11.58 -16.42 46.25
CA TRP A 812 12.59 -15.85 45.37
C TRP A 812 12.78 -14.34 45.56
N VAL A 813 11.72 -13.64 45.87
CA VAL A 813 11.73 -12.16 45.99
C VAL A 813 10.69 -11.71 47.02
N VAL A 814 10.98 -10.57 47.63
CA VAL A 814 10.04 -9.85 48.50
C VAL A 814 10.07 -8.35 48.13
N ALA A 815 8.94 -7.71 48.11
CA ALA A 815 8.80 -6.27 47.92
C ALA A 815 7.72 -5.71 48.84
N GLY A 816 7.80 -4.40 49.14
CA GLY A 816 6.77 -3.65 49.85
C GLY A 816 5.65 -3.13 48.93
N PRO A 817 4.71 -2.34 49.47
CA PRO A 817 3.67 -1.68 48.72
C PRO A 817 4.26 -0.64 47.73
N VAL A 818 3.54 -0.39 46.62
CA VAL A 818 4.00 0.43 45.49
C VAL A 818 3.28 1.76 45.45
#